data_93d38db94542ae68604c4cc606b95059
#
_entry.id   93d38db94542ae68604c4cc606b95059
#
_cell.length_a   1.000
_cell.length_b   1.000
_cell.length_c   1.000
_cell.angle_alpha   90.00
_cell.angle_beta   90.00
_cell.angle_gamma   90.00
#
_symmetry.space_group_name_H-M   'P 1'
#
loop_
_entity.id
_entity.type
_entity.pdbx_description
1 polymer ?
#
loop_
_entity_poly.entity_id
_entity_poly.type
_entity_poly.pdbx_seq_one_letter_code
_entity_poly.pdbx_strand_id
1 'polypeptide(L)'
;MTKKEPRGVKAGFPPRHTIGATIEDSIPWWPPQPGANESRPNVLIVLLDDVGFSDFGCYGSEIDTPNIDKVAKQGLRFTGFHTTAMCSTTRASLYTGHNHHAVGMGSLANFDSGFPGYRGKIDADTPTLAELLRPHGYRNYMVGKWHVTRLTETGPSGPFDGWPLGRGFDRFYGFLDAETDQFSPELVQDNSHIEAPGTYETGYHLTADLIDHSLQFLQGHVAASPQQPWFAMLAPGACHAPHQAPRELIDKYAARFSVGWDVTREARLKRQLEMGIVPPGTALPPLNDRVKAWSEHTDEERQVFARLQGAYAAMLEHFDTEFGRLLAFLDDANLENTIIAIASDNGASQEGGPIGFINAMGPFNGISEPMDVKISRLNDIGGPDTHSNFPFGWAMAANTPLKRYKQNTHGGGIRDPLVLAVPGALPDPGGLRHNFCHVSDLAPTLLELLELPGEHTMSGTSFAQVVGDQSARSEKSVQYFEMFGHRGIWSNGWKAVAFHPPGKPFDEDRWELYNLADDFSECNDLAATHPEKLASLQALWWREAEANHVLPLDDRFGPRFAENAERHRGDRTHYSFWPGMGHLPSDVAPDLRSRSYQITADIDVPDAGAEGVLISHGDATSGYSLFVRDNRLVHDLNIGGHHHLVTSSRVLKPGRQRVAFRLVRSKGSGKFPIGNGTLLIDDEPVGHIETHNIFALMVSWSGLDVGYDRGTTVCDYDGSGRHLGPFPFTGNLIKVTVDLMDDQELDSDGVANVALSKE
;
A
#
# COMPACT_ATOMS: atom_id res chain seq x y z
N MET A 1 12.89 -37.62 -31.28
CA MET A 1 13.08 -36.15 -31.16
C MET A 1 11.86 -35.49 -31.78
N THR A 2 10.87 -35.21 -31.00
CA THR A 2 9.65 -34.47 -31.40
C THR A 2 9.93 -33.00 -31.29
N LYS A 3 9.87 -32.29 -32.42
CA LYS A 3 9.97 -30.82 -32.47
C LYS A 3 8.78 -30.23 -31.70
N LYS A 4 9.04 -29.57 -30.60
CA LYS A 4 8.06 -28.68 -29.95
C LYS A 4 7.83 -27.48 -30.88
N GLU A 5 6.60 -27.30 -31.32
CA GLU A 5 6.18 -26.07 -31.99
C GLU A 5 6.27 -24.87 -30.99
N PRO A 6 6.70 -23.70 -31.45
CA PRO A 6 6.73 -22.52 -30.61
C PRO A 6 5.27 -22.15 -30.25
N ARG A 7 5.01 -21.85 -28.98
CA ARG A 7 3.71 -21.33 -28.51
C ARG A 7 3.47 -19.98 -29.19
N GLY A 8 2.74 -20.01 -30.29
CA GLY A 8 2.30 -18.82 -30.99
C GLY A 8 1.13 -18.17 -30.25
N VAL A 9 1.19 -16.85 -30.13
CA VAL A 9 0.07 -15.99 -29.80
C VAL A 9 -1.13 -16.37 -30.68
N LYS A 10 -2.25 -16.78 -30.10
CA LYS A 10 -3.51 -16.97 -30.83
C LYS A 10 -4.02 -15.61 -31.29
N ALA A 11 -3.58 -15.13 -32.44
CA ALA A 11 -4.25 -14.04 -33.13
C ALA A 11 -5.59 -14.55 -33.67
N GLY A 12 -6.68 -13.93 -33.26
CA GLY A 12 -8.04 -14.40 -33.50
C GLY A 12 -8.55 -14.37 -34.94
N PHE A 13 -7.70 -14.13 -35.95
CA PHE A 13 -8.10 -14.17 -37.36
C PHE A 13 -7.02 -14.82 -38.22
N PRO A 14 -7.38 -15.76 -39.12
CA PRO A 14 -6.42 -16.29 -40.08
C PRO A 14 -6.01 -15.15 -41.05
N PRO A 15 -4.75 -15.05 -41.43
CA PRO A 15 -4.26 -14.04 -42.35
C PRO A 15 -4.96 -14.22 -43.72
N ARG A 16 -5.50 -13.14 -44.25
CA ARG A 16 -6.20 -13.09 -45.58
C ARG A 16 -5.27 -12.57 -46.70
N HIS A 17 -3.95 -12.63 -46.48
CA HIS A 17 -2.99 -12.24 -47.50
C HIS A 17 -2.82 -13.32 -48.56
N THR A 18 -2.52 -12.90 -49.78
CA THR A 18 -2.05 -13.77 -50.86
C THR A 18 -0.59 -13.38 -51.15
N ILE A 19 0.33 -14.34 -51.08
CA ILE A 19 1.73 -14.12 -51.42
C ILE A 19 1.98 -14.71 -52.77
N GLY A 20 2.21 -13.84 -53.78
CA GLY A 20 2.68 -14.19 -55.09
C GLY A 20 4.19 -14.15 -55.21
N ALA A 21 4.74 -14.32 -56.41
CA ALA A 21 6.17 -14.22 -56.65
C ALA A 21 6.68 -12.78 -56.63
N THR A 22 5.79 -11.83 -56.91
CA THR A 22 6.09 -10.39 -56.94
C THR A 22 5.07 -9.64 -56.09
N ILE A 23 5.30 -8.36 -55.86
CA ILE A 23 4.36 -7.50 -55.12
C ILE A 23 3.06 -7.28 -55.92
N GLU A 24 3.16 -7.26 -57.23
CA GLU A 24 2.02 -7.11 -58.13
C GLU A 24 1.07 -8.34 -58.08
N ASP A 25 1.62 -9.53 -57.79
CA ASP A 25 0.89 -10.78 -57.62
C ASP A 25 0.45 -11.04 -56.19
N SER A 26 0.74 -10.11 -55.28
CA SER A 26 0.50 -10.26 -53.84
C SER A 26 -0.63 -9.31 -53.35
N ILE A 27 -1.44 -9.80 -52.41
CA ILE A 27 -2.44 -9.00 -51.73
C ILE A 27 -2.05 -8.92 -50.26
N PRO A 28 -1.63 -7.74 -49.75
CA PRO A 28 -1.35 -7.57 -48.34
C PRO A 28 -2.64 -7.67 -47.52
N TRP A 29 -2.54 -8.19 -46.33
CA TRP A 29 -3.61 -8.15 -45.33
C TRP A 29 -3.06 -7.52 -44.04
N TRP A 30 -3.79 -6.56 -43.57
CA TRP A 30 -3.51 -5.88 -42.31
C TRP A 30 -4.52 -6.37 -41.29
N PRO A 31 -4.09 -6.83 -40.09
CA PRO A 31 -5.03 -7.10 -39.02
C PRO A 31 -5.86 -5.84 -38.78
N PRO A 32 -7.17 -5.98 -38.55
CA PRO A 32 -7.98 -4.85 -38.14
C PRO A 32 -7.31 -4.21 -36.95
N GLN A 33 -7.02 -2.94 -37.03
CA GLN A 33 -6.61 -2.22 -35.81
C GLN A 33 -7.77 -2.35 -34.82
N PRO A 34 -7.49 -2.67 -33.54
CA PRO A 34 -8.53 -2.63 -32.51
C PRO A 34 -9.22 -1.27 -32.68
N GLY A 35 -10.52 -1.29 -32.95
CA GLY A 35 -11.22 -0.10 -33.44
C GLY A 35 -11.03 1.07 -32.50
N ALA A 36 -10.38 2.12 -33.02
CA ALA A 36 -10.57 3.45 -32.47
C ALA A 36 -12.06 3.77 -32.59
N ASN A 37 -12.83 3.42 -31.59
CA ASN A 37 -14.22 3.84 -31.51
C ASN A 37 -14.17 5.19 -30.78
N GLU A 38 -14.14 6.27 -31.58
CA GLU A 38 -14.07 7.65 -31.10
C GLU A 38 -15.18 8.01 -30.08
N SER A 39 -16.21 7.14 -29.96
CA SER A 39 -17.35 7.37 -29.08
C SER A 39 -17.21 6.71 -27.69
N ARG A 40 -16.24 5.81 -27.47
CA ARG A 40 -16.11 5.14 -26.15
C ARG A 40 -15.52 6.06 -25.12
N PRO A 41 -16.10 6.10 -23.90
CA PRO A 41 -15.52 6.87 -22.79
C PRO A 41 -14.12 6.40 -22.42
N ASN A 42 -13.29 7.34 -21.99
CA ASN A 42 -12.09 7.04 -21.20
C ASN A 42 -12.50 6.60 -19.80
N VAL A 43 -11.59 5.98 -19.08
CA VAL A 43 -11.81 5.55 -17.68
C VAL A 43 -10.67 6.02 -16.81
N LEU A 44 -10.98 6.74 -15.73
CA LEU A 44 -10.08 7.10 -14.65
C LEU A 44 -10.61 6.48 -13.35
N ILE A 45 -9.85 5.57 -12.76
CA ILE A 45 -10.10 5.09 -11.40
C ILE A 45 -9.06 5.72 -10.47
N VAL A 46 -9.54 6.39 -9.43
CA VAL A 46 -8.73 6.92 -8.33
C VAL A 46 -9.01 6.05 -7.10
N LEU A 47 -8.00 5.34 -6.64
CA LEU A 47 -8.11 4.46 -5.47
C LEU A 47 -7.18 4.97 -4.36
N LEU A 48 -7.77 5.68 -3.40
CA LEU A 48 -7.04 6.14 -2.21
C LEU A 48 -6.79 4.97 -1.26
N ASP A 49 -5.83 5.14 -0.38
CA ASP A 49 -5.32 4.14 0.54
C ASP A 49 -5.70 4.52 1.97
N ASP A 50 -6.34 3.64 2.74
CA ASP A 50 -6.72 3.84 4.14
C ASP A 50 -7.61 5.08 4.42
N VAL A 51 -8.41 5.52 3.46
CA VAL A 51 -9.32 6.66 3.65
C VAL A 51 -10.66 6.18 4.21
N GLY A 52 -11.03 6.67 5.39
CA GLY A 52 -12.27 6.25 6.04
C GLY A 52 -13.54 6.76 5.36
N PHE A 53 -14.66 6.08 5.63
CA PHE A 53 -15.98 6.37 5.05
C PHE A 53 -16.40 7.85 5.12
N SER A 54 -15.98 8.55 6.15
CA SER A 54 -16.39 9.94 6.39
C SER A 54 -15.32 10.99 6.03
N ASP A 55 -14.21 10.64 5.39
CA ASP A 55 -13.09 11.57 5.22
C ASP A 55 -13.21 12.51 4.02
N PHE A 56 -14.06 12.22 3.03
CA PHE A 56 -14.36 13.20 1.97
C PHE A 56 -15.36 14.26 2.44
N GLY A 57 -15.19 15.50 2.01
CA GLY A 57 -16.13 16.60 2.30
C GLY A 57 -17.56 16.24 1.88
N CYS A 58 -17.73 15.62 0.71
CA CYS A 58 -19.02 15.13 0.21
C CYS A 58 -19.60 13.94 1.01
N TYR A 59 -18.87 13.38 1.97
CA TYR A 59 -19.32 12.37 2.95
C TYR A 59 -19.34 12.91 4.38
N GLY A 60 -19.18 14.22 4.57
CA GLY A 60 -19.38 14.89 5.87
C GLY A 60 -18.10 15.23 6.62
N SER A 61 -16.92 15.12 6.00
CA SER A 61 -15.65 15.53 6.60
C SER A 61 -15.54 17.05 6.78
N GLU A 62 -14.69 17.43 7.72
CA GLU A 62 -14.12 18.78 7.83
C GLU A 62 -12.76 18.89 7.13
N ILE A 63 -12.24 17.82 6.53
CA ILE A 63 -11.06 17.86 5.67
C ILE A 63 -11.47 18.48 4.34
N ASP A 64 -10.68 19.42 3.85
CA ASP A 64 -11.00 20.15 2.63
C ASP A 64 -10.66 19.29 1.39
N THR A 65 -11.70 18.81 0.66
CA THR A 65 -11.56 18.00 -0.56
C THR A 65 -12.39 18.57 -1.72
N PRO A 66 -12.20 19.86 -2.10
CA PRO A 66 -13.08 20.55 -3.05
C PRO A 66 -13.08 19.94 -4.44
N ASN A 67 -12.00 19.27 -4.88
CA ASN A 67 -11.89 18.67 -6.19
C ASN A 67 -12.62 17.32 -6.25
N ILE A 68 -12.50 16.48 -5.23
CA ILE A 68 -13.33 15.28 -5.06
C ILE A 68 -14.81 15.67 -4.97
N ASP A 69 -15.14 16.71 -4.19
CA ASP A 69 -16.50 17.22 -4.04
C ASP A 69 -17.07 17.77 -5.37
N LYS A 70 -16.21 18.35 -6.25
CA LYS A 70 -16.59 18.78 -7.61
C LYS A 70 -17.04 17.56 -8.42
N VAL A 71 -16.26 16.48 -8.43
CA VAL A 71 -16.62 15.23 -9.14
C VAL A 71 -17.91 14.64 -8.54
N ALA A 72 -18.05 14.63 -7.22
CA ALA A 72 -19.26 14.14 -6.55
C ALA A 72 -20.52 14.93 -6.91
N LYS A 73 -20.43 16.23 -7.14
CA LYS A 73 -21.56 17.09 -7.57
C LYS A 73 -21.97 16.81 -9.02
N GLN A 74 -21.04 16.40 -9.86
CA GLN A 74 -21.29 16.05 -11.25
C GLN A 74 -21.71 14.58 -11.42
N GLY A 75 -21.27 13.71 -10.52
CA GLY A 75 -21.49 12.28 -10.49
C GLY A 75 -22.52 11.85 -9.44
N LEU A 76 -22.30 10.67 -8.90
CA LEU A 76 -23.11 10.00 -7.88
C LEU A 76 -22.25 9.62 -6.68
N ARG A 77 -22.85 9.61 -5.48
CA ARG A 77 -22.22 9.14 -4.25
C ARG A 77 -22.88 7.84 -3.80
N PHE A 78 -22.11 6.80 -3.64
CA PHE A 78 -22.58 5.50 -3.18
C PHE A 78 -22.34 5.36 -1.68
N THR A 79 -23.38 5.15 -0.90
CA THR A 79 -23.31 4.96 0.55
C THR A 79 -23.33 3.48 0.96
N GLY A 80 -23.60 2.59 0.01
CA GLY A 80 -23.62 1.14 0.17
C GLY A 80 -22.47 0.42 -0.56
N PHE A 81 -21.40 1.14 -0.92
CA PHE A 81 -20.21 0.54 -1.52
C PHE A 81 -19.37 -0.15 -0.42
N HIS A 82 -18.92 -1.37 -0.74
CA HIS A 82 -18.12 -2.19 0.15
C HIS A 82 -16.86 -2.65 -0.56
N THR A 83 -15.77 -2.68 0.19
CA THR A 83 -14.47 -3.18 -0.22
C THR A 83 -14.17 -4.50 0.49
N THR A 84 -12.94 -4.92 0.49
CA THR A 84 -12.44 -5.92 1.44
C THR A 84 -11.75 -5.20 2.61
N ALA A 85 -11.39 -5.93 3.65
CA ALA A 85 -10.82 -5.29 4.84
C ALA A 85 -9.32 -4.95 4.72
N MET A 86 -8.72 -5.05 3.52
CA MET A 86 -7.28 -4.84 3.26
C MET A 86 -7.03 -4.37 1.83
N CYS A 87 -5.93 -3.63 1.64
CA CYS A 87 -5.55 -3.03 0.36
C CYS A 87 -5.24 -4.05 -0.73
N SER A 88 -4.33 -5.04 -0.53
CA SER A 88 -4.00 -6.07 -1.53
C SER A 88 -5.24 -6.80 -2.05
N THR A 89 -6.14 -7.17 -1.14
CA THR A 89 -7.35 -7.94 -1.43
C THR A 89 -8.39 -7.13 -2.19
N THR A 90 -8.57 -5.85 -1.82
CA THR A 90 -9.43 -4.91 -2.56
C THR A 90 -8.89 -4.64 -3.95
N ARG A 91 -7.57 -4.39 -4.08
CA ARG A 91 -6.92 -4.15 -5.38
C ARG A 91 -7.06 -5.35 -6.30
N ALA A 92 -6.86 -6.59 -5.79
CA ALA A 92 -7.09 -7.81 -6.56
C ALA A 92 -8.54 -7.93 -7.03
N SER A 93 -9.52 -7.65 -6.15
CA SER A 93 -10.94 -7.68 -6.51
C SER A 93 -11.31 -6.61 -7.54
N LEU A 94 -10.77 -5.40 -7.40
CA LEU A 94 -10.99 -4.29 -8.35
C LEU A 94 -10.42 -4.62 -9.73
N TYR A 95 -9.18 -5.10 -9.79
CA TYR A 95 -8.51 -5.37 -11.04
C TYR A 95 -9.12 -6.54 -11.82
N THR A 96 -9.72 -7.52 -11.13
CA THR A 96 -10.19 -8.75 -11.77
C THR A 96 -11.73 -8.89 -11.87
N GLY A 97 -12.48 -8.13 -11.09
CA GLY A 97 -13.92 -8.33 -10.94
C GLY A 97 -14.30 -9.62 -10.18
N HIS A 98 -13.34 -10.21 -9.49
CA HIS A 98 -13.55 -11.43 -8.71
C HIS A 98 -13.41 -11.19 -7.20
N ASN A 99 -13.94 -12.11 -6.41
CA ASN A 99 -13.61 -12.19 -4.99
C ASN A 99 -12.12 -12.51 -4.83
N HIS A 100 -11.44 -11.84 -3.93
CA HIS A 100 -9.98 -11.87 -3.79
C HIS A 100 -9.39 -13.27 -3.51
N HIS A 101 -10.06 -14.10 -2.71
CA HIS A 101 -9.63 -15.49 -2.50
C HIS A 101 -9.70 -16.32 -3.78
N ALA A 102 -10.72 -16.11 -4.60
CA ALA A 102 -10.90 -16.86 -5.84
C ALA A 102 -9.77 -16.62 -6.86
N VAL A 103 -8.99 -15.54 -6.68
CA VAL A 103 -7.86 -15.17 -7.55
C VAL A 103 -6.50 -15.26 -6.85
N GLY A 104 -6.43 -15.93 -5.69
CA GLY A 104 -5.18 -16.20 -4.98
C GLY A 104 -4.71 -15.10 -4.03
N MET A 105 -5.49 -14.03 -3.83
CA MET A 105 -5.16 -12.90 -2.95
C MET A 105 -6.05 -12.92 -1.69
N GLY A 106 -6.06 -14.03 -0.96
CA GLY A 106 -6.87 -14.16 0.26
C GLY A 106 -6.39 -13.31 1.43
N SER A 107 -5.14 -12.85 1.38
CA SER A 107 -4.50 -12.02 2.39
C SER A 107 -3.52 -11.07 1.71
N LEU A 108 -2.39 -10.79 2.33
CA LEU A 108 -1.37 -9.85 1.90
C LEU A 108 -0.53 -10.37 0.72
N ALA A 109 0.04 -9.46 -0.07
CA ALA A 109 0.94 -9.80 -1.17
C ALA A 109 2.26 -10.46 -0.73
N ASN A 110 2.61 -10.37 0.54
CA ASN A 110 3.78 -11.02 1.14
C ASN A 110 3.49 -12.42 1.70
N PHE A 111 2.26 -12.93 1.55
CA PHE A 111 1.85 -14.25 2.03
C PHE A 111 1.56 -15.24 0.91
N ASP A 112 2.39 -16.26 0.78
CA ASP A 112 2.06 -17.48 0.04
C ASP A 112 1.98 -18.65 1.03
N SER A 113 0.78 -19.01 1.45
CA SER A 113 0.56 -20.14 2.36
C SER A 113 0.49 -21.50 1.66
N GLY A 114 0.67 -21.55 0.32
CA GLY A 114 0.60 -22.77 -0.47
C GLY A 114 -0.82 -23.23 -0.83
N PHE A 115 -1.86 -22.56 -0.31
CA PHE A 115 -3.26 -22.85 -0.66
C PHE A 115 -3.74 -21.98 -1.83
N PRO A 116 -4.69 -22.47 -2.65
CA PRO A 116 -5.15 -21.74 -3.85
C PRO A 116 -5.59 -20.30 -3.57
N GLY A 117 -6.37 -20.08 -2.51
CA GLY A 117 -6.88 -18.75 -2.14
C GLY A 117 -5.82 -17.80 -1.57
N TYR A 118 -4.60 -18.27 -1.26
CA TYR A 118 -3.59 -17.52 -0.49
C TYR A 118 -2.21 -17.61 -1.16
N ARG A 119 -2.11 -17.14 -2.40
CA ARG A 119 -0.88 -17.18 -3.21
C ARG A 119 -0.05 -15.91 -3.10
N GLY A 120 -0.59 -14.84 -2.51
CA GLY A 120 0.07 -13.53 -2.40
C GLY A 120 0.25 -12.81 -3.74
N LYS A 121 -0.41 -13.25 -4.79
CA LYS A 121 -0.49 -12.60 -6.11
C LYS A 121 -1.74 -13.06 -6.86
N ILE A 122 -2.18 -12.27 -7.81
CA ILE A 122 -3.28 -12.63 -8.70
C ILE A 122 -2.84 -13.78 -9.61
N ASP A 123 -3.67 -14.82 -9.71
CA ASP A 123 -3.41 -15.95 -10.59
C ASP A 123 -3.25 -15.52 -12.06
N ALA A 124 -2.25 -16.09 -12.73
CA ALA A 124 -1.89 -15.71 -14.10
C ALA A 124 -3.01 -15.95 -15.13
N ASP A 125 -3.88 -16.92 -14.86
CA ASP A 125 -5.01 -17.27 -15.75
C ASP A 125 -6.23 -16.35 -15.56
N THR A 126 -6.25 -15.50 -14.52
CA THR A 126 -7.32 -14.54 -14.28
C THR A 126 -6.96 -13.19 -14.92
N PRO A 127 -7.65 -12.74 -15.96
CA PRO A 127 -7.34 -11.48 -16.60
C PRO A 127 -7.71 -10.30 -15.71
N THR A 128 -6.91 -9.25 -15.76
CA THR A 128 -7.22 -7.95 -15.16
C THR A 128 -8.11 -7.12 -16.06
N LEU A 129 -8.76 -6.09 -15.51
CA LEU A 129 -9.53 -5.11 -16.30
C LEU A 129 -8.68 -4.49 -17.43
N ALA A 130 -7.39 -4.20 -17.17
CA ALA A 130 -6.48 -3.68 -18.19
C ALA A 130 -6.27 -4.69 -19.35
N GLU A 131 -6.08 -5.98 -19.01
CA GLU A 131 -5.99 -7.06 -20.01
C GLU A 131 -7.28 -7.22 -20.82
N LEU A 132 -8.46 -7.03 -20.18
CA LEU A 132 -9.76 -7.10 -20.84
C LEU A 132 -10.03 -5.89 -21.74
N LEU A 133 -9.58 -4.70 -21.39
CA LEU A 133 -9.78 -3.46 -22.16
C LEU A 133 -8.85 -3.37 -23.39
N ARG A 134 -7.65 -3.93 -23.31
CA ARG A 134 -6.63 -3.87 -24.38
C ARG A 134 -7.12 -4.36 -25.75
N PRO A 135 -7.83 -5.51 -25.91
CA PRO A 135 -8.37 -5.95 -27.19
C PRO A 135 -9.39 -4.99 -27.81
N HIS A 136 -9.97 -4.10 -26.99
CA HIS A 136 -10.97 -3.10 -27.42
C HIS A 136 -10.34 -1.74 -27.77
N GLY A 137 -9.00 -1.68 -27.84
CA GLY A 137 -8.25 -0.50 -28.28
C GLY A 137 -7.85 0.46 -27.19
N TYR A 138 -8.13 0.15 -25.91
CA TYR A 138 -7.68 0.96 -24.79
C TYR A 138 -6.17 0.95 -24.63
N ARG A 139 -5.61 2.11 -24.28
CA ARG A 139 -4.26 2.24 -23.72
C ARG A 139 -4.36 2.35 -22.22
N ASN A 140 -3.56 1.56 -21.51
CA ASN A 140 -3.71 1.36 -20.08
C ASN A 140 -2.52 1.94 -19.31
N TYR A 141 -2.79 2.81 -18.35
CA TYR A 141 -1.80 3.52 -17.55
C TYR A 141 -2.00 3.21 -16.07
N MET A 142 -0.93 2.85 -15.37
CA MET A 142 -0.93 2.64 -13.92
C MET A 142 0.01 3.64 -13.28
N VAL A 143 -0.49 4.41 -12.30
CA VAL A 143 0.30 5.38 -11.54
C VAL A 143 0.02 5.20 -10.05
N GLY A 144 1.08 5.03 -9.25
CA GLY A 144 1.01 4.86 -7.81
C GLY A 144 1.16 3.43 -7.30
N LYS A 145 0.48 3.08 -6.21
CA LYS A 145 0.56 1.80 -5.49
C LYS A 145 -0.03 0.64 -6.29
N TRP A 146 0.78 -0.40 -6.51
CA TRP A 146 0.35 -1.64 -7.16
C TRP A 146 -0.14 -2.70 -6.18
N HIS A 147 0.72 -3.18 -5.32
CA HIS A 147 0.47 -4.04 -4.16
C HIS A 147 -0.28 -5.37 -4.42
N VAL A 148 -0.13 -5.97 -5.58
CA VAL A 148 -0.68 -7.30 -5.92
C VAL A 148 0.37 -8.24 -6.53
N THR A 149 1.65 -7.94 -6.28
CA THR A 149 2.83 -8.77 -6.60
C THR A 149 3.47 -9.21 -5.31
N ARG A 150 3.93 -10.47 -5.23
CA ARG A 150 4.69 -10.93 -4.05
C ARG A 150 5.90 -10.03 -3.81
N LEU A 151 6.13 -9.61 -2.57
CA LEU A 151 7.26 -8.75 -2.24
C LEU A 151 8.62 -9.39 -2.57
N THR A 152 8.72 -10.71 -2.47
CA THR A 152 9.91 -11.48 -2.90
C THR A 152 10.14 -11.50 -4.42
N GLU A 153 9.16 -11.05 -5.21
CA GLU A 153 9.22 -10.94 -6.68
C GLU A 153 9.39 -9.47 -7.14
N THR A 154 9.65 -8.52 -6.23
CA THR A 154 9.80 -7.09 -6.55
C THR A 154 11.23 -6.67 -6.90
N GLY A 155 12.18 -7.59 -6.87
CA GLY A 155 13.59 -7.31 -7.19
C GLY A 155 13.83 -6.97 -8.66
N PRO A 156 15.01 -6.38 -8.98
CA PRO A 156 15.34 -5.90 -10.34
C PRO A 156 15.48 -7.01 -11.39
N SER A 157 15.47 -8.26 -10.97
CA SER A 157 15.48 -9.44 -11.87
C SER A 157 14.09 -10.05 -12.08
N GLY A 158 13.03 -9.51 -11.49
CA GLY A 158 11.69 -10.06 -11.54
C GLY A 158 11.50 -11.36 -10.74
N PRO A 159 10.52 -12.20 -11.12
CA PRO A 159 9.75 -12.23 -12.38
C PRO A 159 8.79 -11.04 -12.55
N PHE A 160 8.62 -10.56 -13.78
CA PHE A 160 7.83 -9.36 -14.10
C PHE A 160 6.39 -9.67 -14.53
N ASP A 161 5.98 -10.93 -14.52
CA ASP A 161 4.63 -11.38 -14.92
C ASP A 161 3.52 -10.89 -13.96
N GLY A 162 3.86 -10.66 -12.71
CA GLY A 162 2.97 -10.08 -11.70
C GLY A 162 2.99 -8.55 -11.64
N TRP A 163 3.95 -7.88 -12.32
CA TRP A 163 4.09 -6.43 -12.31
C TRP A 163 3.06 -5.76 -13.24
N PRO A 164 2.79 -4.45 -13.11
CA PRO A 164 1.74 -3.78 -13.90
C PRO A 164 1.82 -4.02 -15.40
N LEU A 165 3.02 -3.97 -16.02
CA LEU A 165 3.18 -4.21 -17.44
C LEU A 165 2.85 -5.65 -17.84
N GLY A 166 3.21 -6.62 -16.97
CA GLY A 166 2.86 -8.04 -17.13
C GLY A 166 1.37 -8.31 -16.97
N ARG A 167 0.61 -7.37 -16.40
CA ARG A 167 -0.81 -7.45 -16.10
C ARG A 167 -1.66 -6.45 -16.90
N GLY A 168 -1.22 -6.12 -18.12
CA GLY A 168 -2.03 -5.43 -19.11
C GLY A 168 -1.88 -3.91 -19.17
N PHE A 169 -1.08 -3.28 -18.33
CA PHE A 169 -0.76 -1.87 -18.43
C PHE A 169 0.35 -1.60 -19.45
N ASP A 170 0.27 -0.50 -20.18
CA ASP A 170 1.26 -0.10 -21.17
C ASP A 170 2.39 0.71 -20.54
N ARG A 171 2.10 1.44 -19.48
CA ARG A 171 3.05 2.22 -18.69
C ARG A 171 2.74 2.09 -17.21
N PHE A 172 3.78 2.17 -16.42
CA PHE A 172 3.72 2.21 -14.97
C PHE A 172 4.67 3.26 -14.39
N TYR A 173 4.21 3.99 -13.37
CA TYR A 173 5.05 4.82 -12.51
C TYR A 173 4.50 4.77 -11.09
N GLY A 174 5.30 4.35 -10.12
CA GLY A 174 4.86 4.25 -8.73
C GLY A 174 5.69 3.27 -7.92
N PHE A 175 5.03 2.55 -7.01
CA PHE A 175 5.68 1.59 -6.13
C PHE A 175 4.90 0.27 -6.08
N LEU A 176 5.63 -0.81 -5.74
CA LEU A 176 5.10 -2.18 -5.79
C LEU A 176 4.62 -2.68 -4.43
N ASP A 177 5.14 -2.11 -3.35
CA ASP A 177 4.90 -2.51 -1.96
C ASP A 177 3.58 -1.91 -1.39
N ALA A 178 3.29 -2.26 -0.14
CA ALA A 178 2.14 -1.77 0.63
C ALA A 178 2.25 -0.29 0.96
N GLU A 179 3.44 0.17 1.31
CA GLU A 179 3.74 1.55 1.71
C GLU A 179 5.05 2.03 1.08
N THR A 180 5.25 3.33 1.10
CA THR A 180 6.53 3.96 0.75
C THR A 180 6.61 5.35 1.37
N ASP A 181 7.82 5.83 1.65
CA ASP A 181 8.06 7.20 2.10
C ASP A 181 7.60 8.22 1.05
N GLN A 182 6.98 9.32 1.48
CA GLN A 182 6.43 10.32 0.56
C GLN A 182 7.50 11.31 0.05
N PHE A 183 8.67 11.36 0.69
CA PHE A 183 9.78 12.24 0.33
C PHE A 183 10.97 11.48 -0.27
N SER A 184 11.11 10.19 0.04
CA SER A 184 12.14 9.29 -0.48
C SER A 184 11.57 7.93 -0.89
N PRO A 185 10.62 7.88 -1.85
CA PRO A 185 9.88 6.67 -2.19
C PRO A 185 10.73 5.63 -2.92
N GLU A 186 10.35 4.37 -2.73
CA GLU A 186 10.81 3.21 -3.51
C GLU A 186 10.13 3.18 -4.89
N LEU A 187 10.68 3.90 -5.86
CA LEU A 187 10.03 4.10 -7.16
C LEU A 187 10.41 3.05 -8.20
N VAL A 188 9.41 2.73 -9.00
CA VAL A 188 9.54 1.89 -10.21
C VAL A 188 8.90 2.62 -11.38
N GLN A 189 9.63 2.70 -12.49
CA GLN A 189 9.09 3.11 -13.78
C GLN A 189 9.12 1.93 -14.73
N ASP A 190 7.95 1.56 -15.22
CA ASP A 190 7.73 0.36 -16.04
C ASP A 190 8.22 -0.92 -15.32
N ASN A 191 9.37 -1.46 -15.65
CA ASN A 191 9.98 -2.61 -14.96
C ASN A 191 11.36 -2.29 -14.37
N SER A 192 11.64 -1.03 -14.06
CA SER A 192 12.95 -0.60 -13.56
C SER A 192 12.82 0.23 -12.29
N HIS A 193 13.56 -0.13 -11.25
CA HIS A 193 13.71 0.73 -10.09
C HIS A 193 14.42 2.02 -10.48
N ILE A 194 13.92 3.14 -9.98
CA ILE A 194 14.45 4.49 -10.25
C ILE A 194 14.58 5.27 -8.95
N GLU A 195 15.33 6.35 -8.98
CA GLU A 195 15.40 7.31 -7.88
C GLU A 195 14.34 8.39 -8.03
N ALA A 196 13.89 8.97 -6.89
CA ALA A 196 13.02 10.12 -6.90
C ALA A 196 13.72 11.32 -7.61
N PRO A 197 13.00 12.11 -8.40
CA PRO A 197 13.60 13.23 -9.15
C PRO A 197 13.98 14.43 -8.27
N GLY A 198 13.71 14.40 -6.98
CA GLY A 198 14.00 15.47 -6.03
C GLY A 198 14.08 14.95 -4.60
N THR A 199 14.31 15.87 -3.65
CA THR A 199 14.37 15.61 -2.22
C THR A 199 13.40 16.52 -1.47
N TYR A 200 13.17 16.26 -0.19
CA TYR A 200 12.36 17.13 0.68
C TYR A 200 12.81 18.61 0.58
N GLU A 201 14.12 18.87 0.57
CA GLU A 201 14.70 20.24 0.51
C GLU A 201 14.44 20.93 -0.83
N THR A 202 14.26 20.18 -1.90
CA THR A 202 13.87 20.72 -3.22
C THR A 202 12.37 20.84 -3.39
N GLY A 203 11.58 20.47 -2.36
CA GLY A 203 10.12 20.50 -2.37
C GLY A 203 9.48 19.28 -3.01
N TYR A 204 10.23 18.17 -3.14
CA TYR A 204 9.68 16.92 -3.66
C TYR A 204 8.64 16.32 -2.70
N HIS A 205 7.56 15.79 -3.26
CA HIS A 205 6.57 14.96 -2.57
C HIS A 205 5.95 13.98 -3.57
N LEU A 206 5.86 12.70 -3.20
CA LEU A 206 5.37 11.63 -4.06
C LEU A 206 4.01 11.92 -4.69
N THR A 207 3.08 12.49 -3.92
CA THR A 207 1.72 12.80 -4.43
C THR A 207 1.76 13.74 -5.64
N ALA A 208 2.57 14.81 -5.59
CA ALA A 208 2.72 15.73 -6.72
C ALA A 208 3.38 15.05 -7.93
N ASP A 209 4.41 14.25 -7.68
CA ASP A 209 5.15 13.51 -8.69
C ASP A 209 4.25 12.45 -9.41
N LEU A 210 3.38 11.75 -8.69
CA LEU A 210 2.39 10.83 -9.28
C LEU A 210 1.41 11.59 -10.20
N ILE A 211 0.97 12.77 -9.82
CA ILE A 211 0.11 13.60 -10.68
C ILE A 211 0.88 14.10 -11.90
N ASP A 212 2.13 14.52 -11.75
CA ASP A 212 2.98 14.93 -12.89
C ASP A 212 3.15 13.79 -13.90
N HIS A 213 3.37 12.56 -13.46
CA HIS A 213 3.45 11.40 -14.35
C HIS A 213 2.11 10.99 -14.94
N SER A 214 1.00 11.15 -14.22
CA SER A 214 -0.34 10.98 -14.77
C SER A 214 -0.60 11.97 -15.90
N LEU A 215 -0.25 13.24 -15.70
CA LEU A 215 -0.33 14.27 -16.73
C LEU A 215 0.58 13.95 -17.91
N GLN A 216 1.83 13.57 -17.67
CA GLN A 216 2.78 13.19 -18.72
C GLN A 216 2.26 12.06 -19.61
N PHE A 217 1.71 10.98 -19.00
CA PHE A 217 1.19 9.84 -19.75
C PHE A 217 -0.04 10.24 -20.58
N LEU A 218 -0.98 10.99 -20.01
CA LEU A 218 -2.20 11.40 -20.71
C LEU A 218 -1.92 12.47 -21.77
N GLN A 219 -1.03 13.43 -21.53
CA GLN A 219 -0.59 14.41 -22.55
C GLN A 219 0.09 13.69 -23.72
N GLY A 220 0.98 12.73 -23.42
CA GLY A 220 1.61 11.89 -24.45
C GLY A 220 0.58 11.07 -25.24
N HIS A 221 -0.43 10.54 -24.55
CA HIS A 221 -1.55 9.83 -25.20
C HIS A 221 -2.34 10.73 -26.16
N VAL A 222 -2.78 11.90 -25.70
CA VAL A 222 -3.54 12.85 -26.51
C VAL A 222 -2.73 13.31 -27.73
N ALA A 223 -1.41 13.52 -27.56
CA ALA A 223 -0.54 13.91 -28.66
C ALA A 223 -0.31 12.79 -29.71
N ALA A 224 -0.19 11.54 -29.26
CA ALA A 224 0.21 10.43 -30.14
C ALA A 224 -0.97 9.57 -30.63
N SER A 225 -2.06 9.48 -29.85
CA SER A 225 -3.17 8.54 -30.09
C SER A 225 -4.53 9.13 -29.70
N PRO A 226 -4.90 10.36 -30.15
CA PRO A 226 -6.07 11.08 -29.66
C PRO A 226 -7.40 10.39 -29.94
N GLN A 227 -7.41 9.43 -30.87
CA GLN A 227 -8.62 8.67 -31.28
C GLN A 227 -8.79 7.37 -30.49
N GLN A 228 -7.83 6.99 -29.66
CA GLN A 228 -7.91 5.76 -28.86
C GLN A 228 -8.43 6.10 -27.45
N PRO A 229 -9.33 5.30 -26.90
CA PRO A 229 -9.72 5.46 -25.51
C PRO A 229 -8.58 5.00 -24.59
N TRP A 230 -8.53 5.56 -23.40
CA TRP A 230 -7.55 5.18 -22.37
C TRP A 230 -8.24 4.75 -21.07
N PHE A 231 -7.56 3.89 -20.36
CA PHE A 231 -7.84 3.53 -18.99
C PHE A 231 -6.64 3.92 -18.11
N ALA A 232 -6.86 4.75 -17.13
CA ALA A 232 -5.87 5.15 -16.16
C ALA A 232 -6.30 4.75 -14.75
N MET A 233 -5.37 4.13 -14.03
CA MET A 233 -5.48 3.83 -12.62
C MET A 233 -4.54 4.75 -11.86
N LEU A 234 -5.06 5.64 -11.03
CA LEU A 234 -4.31 6.51 -10.12
C LEU A 234 -4.52 6.01 -8.69
N ALA A 235 -3.47 5.47 -8.09
CA ALA A 235 -3.49 4.91 -6.76
C ALA A 235 -2.43 5.57 -5.88
N PRO A 236 -2.69 6.78 -5.34
CA PRO A 236 -1.73 7.46 -4.47
C PRO A 236 -1.48 6.67 -3.18
N GLY A 237 -0.35 6.92 -2.50
CA GLY A 237 -0.10 6.39 -1.16
C GLY A 237 -0.91 7.09 -0.06
N ALA A 238 -1.64 8.15 -0.39
CA ALA A 238 -2.47 8.88 0.57
C ALA A 238 -3.81 8.12 0.81
N CYS A 239 -4.19 7.87 2.08
CA CYS A 239 -3.55 8.33 3.33
C CYS A 239 -2.93 7.20 4.16
N HIS A 240 -2.30 6.21 3.54
CA HIS A 240 -1.57 5.16 4.26
C HIS A 240 -0.36 5.76 5.02
N ALA A 241 0.02 5.15 6.14
CA ALA A 241 1.29 5.50 6.81
C ALA A 241 2.49 5.20 5.87
N PRO A 242 3.59 5.95 5.99
CA PRO A 242 3.83 7.07 6.90
C PRO A 242 2.98 8.30 6.56
N HIS A 243 2.32 8.86 7.58
CA HIS A 243 1.59 10.11 7.36
C HIS A 243 2.58 11.25 7.24
N GLN A 244 2.88 11.64 6.00
CA GLN A 244 3.85 12.68 5.63
C GLN A 244 3.19 13.66 4.66
N ALA A 245 3.34 14.97 4.91
CA ALA A 245 2.67 16.01 4.14
C ALA A 245 3.35 17.37 4.30
N PRO A 246 3.03 18.37 3.45
CA PRO A 246 3.51 19.74 3.63
C PRO A 246 3.17 20.31 5.02
N ARG A 247 4.18 20.90 5.66
CA ARG A 247 4.11 21.34 7.07
C ARG A 247 2.96 22.31 7.35
N GLU A 248 2.72 23.26 6.43
CA GLU A 248 1.67 24.25 6.59
C GLU A 248 0.27 23.60 6.69
N LEU A 249 0.05 22.53 5.94
CA LEU A 249 -1.21 21.77 6.01
C LEU A 249 -1.31 20.99 7.32
N ILE A 250 -0.21 20.40 7.79
CA ILE A 250 -0.19 19.71 9.10
C ILE A 250 -0.53 20.69 10.21
N ASP A 251 0.06 21.90 10.22
CA ASP A 251 -0.20 22.94 11.22
C ASP A 251 -1.67 23.39 11.20
N LYS A 252 -2.25 23.56 10.01
CA LYS A 252 -3.67 23.88 9.81
C LYS A 252 -4.57 22.84 10.47
N TYR A 253 -4.32 21.56 10.20
CA TYR A 253 -5.19 20.48 10.66
C TYR A 253 -4.94 20.08 12.12
N ALA A 254 -3.73 20.17 12.63
CA ALA A 254 -3.44 19.97 14.04
C ALA A 254 -4.26 20.92 14.92
N ALA A 255 -4.39 22.18 14.51
CA ALA A 255 -5.27 23.15 15.20
C ALA A 255 -6.75 22.76 15.08
N ARG A 256 -7.22 22.34 13.89
CA ARG A 256 -8.62 21.93 13.64
C ARG A 256 -9.02 20.72 14.47
N PHE A 257 -8.16 19.71 14.59
CA PHE A 257 -8.43 18.46 15.30
C PHE A 257 -8.12 18.50 16.81
N SER A 258 -7.70 19.63 17.36
CA SER A 258 -7.52 19.82 18.80
C SER A 258 -8.82 19.61 19.62
N VAL A 259 -9.98 19.65 18.96
CA VAL A 259 -11.31 19.36 19.57
C VAL A 259 -11.48 17.88 19.94
N GLY A 260 -10.70 16.98 19.33
CA GLY A 260 -10.69 15.55 19.59
C GLY A 260 -11.71 14.73 18.81
N TRP A 261 -11.51 13.41 18.85
CA TRP A 261 -12.30 12.48 18.03
C TRP A 261 -13.78 12.36 18.43
N ASP A 262 -14.14 12.55 19.70
CA ASP A 262 -15.55 12.45 20.12
C ASP A 262 -16.38 13.57 19.48
N VAL A 263 -15.90 14.82 19.58
CA VAL A 263 -16.55 15.99 18.95
C VAL A 263 -16.55 15.87 17.42
N THR A 264 -15.46 15.37 16.85
CA THR A 264 -15.34 15.15 15.40
C THR A 264 -16.38 14.14 14.90
N ARG A 265 -16.53 12.99 15.58
CA ARG A 265 -17.52 11.96 15.23
C ARG A 265 -18.95 12.49 15.29
N GLU A 266 -19.29 13.22 16.34
CA GLU A 266 -20.64 13.85 16.49
C GLU A 266 -20.91 14.85 15.36
N ALA A 267 -19.91 15.69 15.04
CA ALA A 267 -20.03 16.69 13.98
C ALA A 267 -20.15 16.04 12.59
N ARG A 268 -19.40 15.00 12.32
CA ARG A 268 -19.48 14.23 11.06
C ARG A 268 -20.84 13.56 10.92
N LEU A 269 -21.31 12.82 11.93
CA LEU A 269 -22.63 12.20 11.88
C LEU A 269 -23.74 13.23 11.64
N LYS A 270 -23.69 14.38 12.31
CA LYS A 270 -24.66 15.44 12.11
C LYS A 270 -24.70 15.89 10.62
N ARG A 271 -23.54 16.16 10.03
CA ARG A 271 -23.45 16.54 8.60
C ARG A 271 -23.93 15.43 7.68
N GLN A 272 -23.58 14.17 7.97
CA GLN A 272 -24.03 13.00 7.20
C GLN A 272 -25.57 12.86 7.20
N LEU A 273 -26.22 13.09 8.35
CA LEU A 273 -27.67 13.11 8.46
C LEU A 273 -28.29 14.27 7.64
N GLU A 274 -27.71 15.46 7.71
CA GLU A 274 -28.14 16.65 6.94
C GLU A 274 -27.98 16.45 5.43
N MET A 275 -26.93 15.76 5.00
CA MET A 275 -26.65 15.47 3.61
C MET A 275 -27.37 14.23 3.07
N GLY A 276 -28.04 13.45 3.93
CA GLY A 276 -28.68 12.19 3.57
C GLY A 276 -27.73 11.02 3.28
N ILE A 277 -26.44 11.14 3.64
CA ILE A 277 -25.44 10.08 3.47
C ILE A 277 -25.81 8.86 4.31
N VAL A 278 -26.34 9.09 5.50
CA VAL A 278 -26.85 8.05 6.40
C VAL A 278 -28.34 8.21 6.64
N PRO A 279 -29.10 7.13 6.87
CA PRO A 279 -30.53 7.20 7.14
C PRO A 279 -30.84 8.02 8.41
N PRO A 280 -32.02 8.67 8.47
CA PRO A 280 -32.50 9.30 9.70
C PRO A 280 -32.53 8.28 10.86
N GLY A 281 -32.06 8.70 12.03
CA GLY A 281 -32.01 7.84 13.21
C GLY A 281 -30.72 7.01 13.33
N THR A 282 -29.79 7.09 12.40
CA THR A 282 -28.46 6.49 12.54
C THR A 282 -27.79 7.02 13.81
N ALA A 283 -27.29 6.10 14.64
CA ALA A 283 -26.60 6.39 15.89
C ALA A 283 -25.10 6.12 15.77
N LEU A 284 -24.30 6.79 16.61
CA LEU A 284 -22.90 6.43 16.79
C LEU A 284 -22.79 5.15 17.62
N PRO A 285 -22.02 4.15 17.20
CA PRO A 285 -21.69 3.02 18.04
C PRO A 285 -20.85 3.49 19.24
N PRO A 286 -20.82 2.73 20.34
CA PRO A 286 -19.87 2.95 21.43
C PRO A 286 -18.44 3.04 20.92
N LEU A 287 -17.54 3.62 21.72
CA LEU A 287 -16.12 3.61 21.42
C LEU A 287 -15.64 2.16 21.24
N ASN A 288 -14.82 1.95 20.23
CA ASN A 288 -14.24 0.63 19.99
C ASN A 288 -13.33 0.21 21.16
N ASP A 289 -13.09 -1.10 21.28
CA ASP A 289 -12.19 -1.63 22.31
C ASP A 289 -10.86 -0.89 22.31
N ARG A 290 -10.34 -0.57 23.50
CA ARG A 290 -9.08 0.14 23.73
C ARG A 290 -9.06 1.63 23.30
N VAL A 291 -10.15 2.19 22.80
CA VAL A 291 -10.31 3.63 22.57
C VAL A 291 -10.86 4.27 23.85
N LYS A 292 -10.15 5.25 24.39
CA LYS A 292 -10.62 6.08 25.50
C LYS A 292 -11.33 7.33 24.96
N ALA A 293 -12.22 7.89 25.75
CA ALA A 293 -12.78 9.20 25.45
C ALA A 293 -11.66 10.27 25.42
N TRP A 294 -11.78 11.26 24.55
CA TRP A 294 -10.77 12.32 24.42
C TRP A 294 -10.47 13.04 25.73
N SER A 295 -11.49 13.22 26.55
CA SER A 295 -11.37 13.86 27.87
C SER A 295 -10.55 13.07 28.89
N GLU A 296 -10.31 11.77 28.66
CA GLU A 296 -9.52 10.90 29.56
C GLU A 296 -8.02 10.96 29.27
N HIS A 297 -7.63 11.69 28.22
CA HIS A 297 -6.23 11.88 27.84
C HIS A 297 -5.61 13.12 28.47
N THR A 298 -4.29 13.10 28.67
CA THR A 298 -3.53 14.27 29.15
C THR A 298 -3.44 15.34 28.07
N ASP A 299 -3.03 16.56 28.45
CA ASP A 299 -2.87 17.64 27.48
C ASP A 299 -1.74 17.35 26.48
N GLU A 300 -0.68 16.69 26.92
CA GLU A 300 0.44 16.24 26.08
C GLU A 300 -0.02 15.18 25.07
N GLU A 301 -0.78 14.16 25.52
CA GLU A 301 -1.37 13.15 24.64
C GLU A 301 -2.25 13.80 23.57
N ARG A 302 -3.13 14.72 23.98
CA ARG A 302 -4.03 15.43 23.06
C ARG A 302 -3.27 16.25 22.02
N GLN A 303 -2.17 16.91 22.39
CA GLN A 303 -1.33 17.65 21.44
C GLN A 303 -0.70 16.72 20.40
N VAL A 304 -0.12 15.61 20.84
CA VAL A 304 0.48 14.61 19.94
C VAL A 304 -0.57 14.00 19.02
N PHE A 305 -1.72 13.60 19.56
CA PHE A 305 -2.78 12.96 18.78
C PHE A 305 -3.42 13.90 17.75
N ALA A 306 -3.60 15.16 18.10
CA ALA A 306 -4.08 16.19 17.17
C ALA A 306 -3.07 16.43 16.05
N ARG A 307 -1.77 16.38 16.34
CA ARG A 307 -0.69 16.56 15.34
C ARG A 307 -0.61 15.37 14.39
N LEU A 308 -0.72 14.14 14.90
CA LEU A 308 -0.76 12.92 14.09
C LEU A 308 -1.97 12.90 13.15
N GLN A 309 -3.16 13.28 13.64
CA GLN A 309 -4.34 13.46 12.78
C GLN A 309 -4.15 14.60 11.78
N GLY A 310 -3.43 15.63 12.18
CA GLY A 310 -3.05 16.73 11.29
C GLY A 310 -2.26 16.27 10.09
N ALA A 311 -1.30 15.35 10.28
CA ALA A 311 -0.50 14.79 9.20
C ALA A 311 -1.36 13.96 8.22
N TYR A 312 -2.25 13.09 8.73
CA TYR A 312 -3.20 12.32 7.91
C TYR A 312 -4.11 13.22 7.07
N ALA A 313 -4.76 14.19 7.71
CA ALA A 313 -5.69 15.10 7.02
C ALA A 313 -4.98 15.98 5.99
N ALA A 314 -3.73 16.37 6.28
CA ALA A 314 -2.88 17.12 5.36
C ALA A 314 -2.53 16.31 4.11
N MET A 315 -2.29 14.99 4.22
CA MET A 315 -2.08 14.13 3.04
C MET A 315 -3.30 14.11 2.14
N LEU A 316 -4.50 14.03 2.70
CA LEU A 316 -5.73 13.99 1.91
C LEU A 316 -5.99 15.33 1.19
N GLU A 317 -5.85 16.47 1.87
CA GLU A 317 -5.99 17.77 1.21
C GLU A 317 -4.89 18.00 0.17
N HIS A 318 -3.66 17.57 0.45
CA HIS A 318 -2.57 17.67 -0.52
C HIS A 318 -2.87 16.86 -1.78
N PHE A 319 -3.36 15.62 -1.60
CA PHE A 319 -3.81 14.82 -2.73
C PHE A 319 -4.95 15.50 -3.51
N ASP A 320 -5.98 16.00 -2.83
CA ASP A 320 -7.11 16.66 -3.48
C ASP A 320 -6.64 17.89 -4.30
N THR A 321 -5.71 18.65 -3.77
CA THR A 321 -5.12 19.83 -4.45
C THR A 321 -4.39 19.41 -5.73
N GLU A 322 -3.53 18.42 -5.66
CA GLU A 322 -2.79 17.89 -6.81
C GLU A 322 -3.75 17.22 -7.83
N PHE A 323 -4.74 16.48 -7.37
CA PHE A 323 -5.79 15.90 -8.22
C PHE A 323 -6.57 16.97 -8.99
N GLY A 324 -6.74 18.15 -8.43
CA GLY A 324 -7.34 19.29 -9.11
C GLY A 324 -6.59 19.68 -10.39
N ARG A 325 -5.25 19.50 -10.45
CA ARG A 325 -4.44 19.75 -11.66
C ARG A 325 -4.75 18.74 -12.76
N LEU A 326 -4.98 17.47 -12.39
CA LEU A 326 -5.37 16.43 -13.34
C LEU A 326 -6.77 16.70 -13.90
N LEU A 327 -7.73 17.09 -13.05
CA LEU A 327 -9.08 17.48 -13.49
C LEU A 327 -9.06 18.69 -14.42
N ALA A 328 -8.25 19.70 -14.13
CA ALA A 328 -8.06 20.87 -14.99
C ALA A 328 -7.52 20.49 -16.37
N PHE A 329 -6.58 19.54 -16.43
CA PHE A 329 -6.08 19.02 -17.71
C PHE A 329 -7.16 18.27 -18.49
N LEU A 330 -8.02 17.45 -17.84
CA LEU A 330 -9.12 16.79 -18.52
C LEU A 330 -10.11 17.80 -19.14
N ASP A 331 -10.42 18.87 -18.42
CA ASP A 331 -11.26 19.96 -18.89
C ASP A 331 -10.60 20.69 -20.10
N ASP A 332 -9.32 21.09 -19.98
CA ASP A 332 -8.57 21.81 -21.03
C ASP A 332 -8.36 20.98 -22.31
N ALA A 333 -8.19 19.67 -22.17
CA ALA A 333 -7.98 18.75 -23.28
C ALA A 333 -9.29 18.27 -23.94
N ASN A 334 -10.46 18.74 -23.47
CA ASN A 334 -11.80 18.33 -23.88
C ASN A 334 -12.01 16.81 -23.76
N LEU A 335 -11.62 16.27 -22.59
CA LEU A 335 -11.72 14.86 -22.25
C LEU A 335 -12.93 14.56 -21.32
N GLU A 336 -14.01 15.33 -21.42
CA GLU A 336 -15.22 15.18 -20.61
C GLU A 336 -15.90 13.81 -20.84
N ASN A 337 -15.62 13.14 -21.98
CA ASN A 337 -16.05 11.77 -22.22
C ASN A 337 -15.18 10.77 -21.40
N THR A 338 -15.14 10.95 -20.08
CA THR A 338 -14.35 10.14 -19.16
C THR A 338 -15.23 9.69 -18.00
N ILE A 339 -15.26 8.38 -17.73
CA ILE A 339 -15.82 7.81 -16.50
C ILE A 339 -14.77 8.03 -15.40
N ILE A 340 -15.16 8.65 -14.28
CA ILE A 340 -14.29 8.88 -13.13
C ILE A 340 -14.89 8.15 -11.92
N ALA A 341 -14.16 7.18 -11.37
CA ALA A 341 -14.50 6.50 -10.13
C ALA A 341 -13.45 6.85 -9.06
N ILE A 342 -13.88 7.35 -7.90
CA ILE A 342 -13.01 7.69 -6.76
C ILE A 342 -13.49 6.89 -5.56
N ALA A 343 -12.60 6.06 -4.99
CA ALA A 343 -12.92 5.21 -3.84
C ALA A 343 -11.71 5.07 -2.91
N SER A 344 -11.95 4.52 -1.70
CA SER A 344 -10.91 3.98 -0.83
C SER A 344 -10.83 2.46 -0.99
N ASP A 345 -9.65 1.89 -0.70
CA ASP A 345 -9.45 0.44 -0.79
C ASP A 345 -9.85 -0.31 0.50
N ASN A 346 -9.91 0.34 1.63
CA ASN A 346 -10.45 -0.15 2.90
C ASN A 346 -10.72 1.03 3.84
N GLY A 347 -11.36 0.76 4.96
CA GLY A 347 -11.53 1.77 5.98
C GLY A 347 -10.22 2.22 6.62
N ALA A 348 -10.24 3.36 7.31
CA ALA A 348 -9.07 3.93 7.98
C ALA A 348 -8.41 2.93 8.95
N SER A 349 -7.08 3.03 9.04
CA SER A 349 -6.22 2.03 9.67
C SER A 349 -6.16 2.16 11.20
N GLN A 350 -6.10 1.00 11.86
CA GLN A 350 -5.85 0.88 13.31
C GLN A 350 -4.35 0.67 13.64
N GLU A 351 -3.46 0.67 12.67
CA GLU A 351 -2.06 0.21 12.81
C GLU A 351 -1.23 1.12 13.71
N GLY A 352 -1.60 2.39 13.88
CA GLY A 352 -0.98 3.29 14.86
C GLY A 352 -1.21 2.92 16.33
N GLY A 353 -2.04 1.92 16.60
CA GLY A 353 -2.29 1.46 17.98
C GLY A 353 -3.05 2.49 18.84
N PRO A 354 -3.00 2.36 20.17
CA PRO A 354 -3.78 3.23 21.05
C PRO A 354 -3.22 4.66 21.19
N ILE A 355 -1.92 4.88 20.87
CA ILE A 355 -1.22 6.16 21.12
C ILE A 355 -0.49 6.73 19.90
N GLY A 356 -0.61 6.09 18.75
CA GLY A 356 0.10 6.47 17.55
C GLY A 356 1.63 6.30 17.62
N PHE A 357 2.31 6.52 16.50
CA PHE A 357 3.76 6.51 16.39
C PHE A 357 4.26 7.80 15.74
N ILE A 358 5.45 8.24 16.13
CA ILE A 358 6.24 9.22 15.36
C ILE A 358 7.17 8.47 14.42
N ASN A 359 7.83 7.42 14.91
CA ASN A 359 8.66 6.53 14.12
C ASN A 359 8.39 5.07 14.52
N ALA A 360 7.58 4.36 13.75
CA ALA A 360 7.20 2.98 14.04
C ALA A 360 8.40 2.02 14.11
N MET A 361 9.53 2.34 13.45
CA MET A 361 10.73 1.50 13.46
C MET A 361 11.35 1.30 14.85
N GLY A 362 11.23 2.30 15.73
CA GLY A 362 11.69 2.17 17.12
C GLY A 362 10.94 1.07 17.87
N PRO A 363 9.60 1.20 18.06
CA PRO A 363 8.76 0.19 18.69
C PRO A 363 8.87 -1.21 18.08
N PHE A 364 9.01 -1.33 16.77
CA PHE A 364 9.22 -2.61 16.09
C PHE A 364 10.51 -3.31 16.51
N ASN A 365 11.54 -2.55 16.88
CA ASN A 365 12.82 -3.08 17.33
C ASN A 365 13.03 -2.95 18.86
N GLY A 366 11.95 -2.75 19.62
CA GLY A 366 11.97 -2.73 21.08
C GLY A 366 12.39 -1.40 21.72
N ILE A 367 12.43 -0.34 20.94
CA ILE A 367 12.68 1.02 21.43
C ILE A 367 11.33 1.72 21.61
N SER A 368 10.96 2.03 22.85
CA SER A 368 9.71 2.69 23.15
C SER A 368 9.76 4.18 22.79
N GLU A 369 8.61 4.73 22.43
CA GLU A 369 8.39 6.17 22.26
C GLU A 369 7.49 6.71 23.40
N PRO A 370 8.05 6.98 24.59
CA PRO A 370 7.27 7.55 25.69
C PRO A 370 6.80 8.98 25.35
N MET A 371 5.80 9.48 26.05
CA MET A 371 5.11 10.73 25.67
C MET A 371 6.05 11.95 25.72
N ASP A 372 7.01 12.00 26.62
CA ASP A 372 8.03 13.06 26.69
C ASP A 372 8.92 13.10 25.42
N VAL A 373 9.28 11.94 24.87
CA VAL A 373 9.97 11.84 23.58
C VAL A 373 9.06 12.32 22.46
N LYS A 374 7.78 11.91 22.43
CA LYS A 374 6.82 12.35 21.40
C LYS A 374 6.62 13.87 21.43
N ILE A 375 6.52 14.47 22.62
CA ILE A 375 6.38 15.93 22.76
C ILE A 375 7.65 16.66 22.29
N SER A 376 8.83 16.14 22.57
CA SER A 376 10.09 16.76 22.11
C SER A 376 10.22 16.76 20.59
N ARG A 377 9.58 15.79 19.92
CA ARG A 377 9.56 15.62 18.46
C ARG A 377 8.23 16.02 17.79
N LEU A 378 7.37 16.75 18.50
CA LEU A 378 6.03 17.12 18.01
C LEU A 378 6.07 17.80 16.63
N ASN A 379 7.09 18.62 16.40
CA ASN A 379 7.26 19.36 15.14
C ASN A 379 7.85 18.50 14.01
N ASP A 380 8.41 17.33 14.30
CA ASP A 380 8.94 16.43 13.29
C ASP A 380 7.83 15.60 12.65
N ILE A 381 6.71 15.39 13.36
CA ILE A 381 5.57 14.59 12.88
C ILE A 381 5.13 15.01 11.48
N GLY A 382 5.15 14.06 10.57
CA GLY A 382 4.79 14.24 9.16
C GLY A 382 5.93 14.76 8.28
N GLY A 383 7.14 14.88 8.82
CA GLY A 383 8.36 15.22 8.11
C GLY A 383 9.17 14.01 7.62
N PRO A 384 10.28 14.25 6.90
CA PRO A 384 11.03 13.20 6.20
C PRO A 384 11.76 12.21 7.12
N ASP A 385 12.02 12.56 8.38
CA ASP A 385 12.73 11.72 9.35
C ASP A 385 11.76 10.99 10.28
N THR A 386 10.50 10.81 9.84
CA THR A 386 9.44 10.20 10.64
C THR A 386 8.66 9.16 9.85
N HIS A 387 8.25 8.11 10.54
CA HIS A 387 7.25 7.18 10.04
C HIS A 387 6.05 7.23 10.99
N SER A 388 5.22 8.25 10.79
CA SER A 388 4.12 8.55 11.71
C SER A 388 2.83 7.85 11.33
N ASN A 389 2.07 7.44 12.37
CA ASN A 389 0.73 6.91 12.24
C ASN A 389 -0.14 7.35 13.42
N PHE A 390 -1.42 7.60 13.21
CA PHE A 390 -2.35 8.14 14.20
C PHE A 390 -2.94 7.05 15.13
N PRO A 391 -3.45 7.41 16.34
CA PRO A 391 -4.07 6.46 17.26
C PRO A 391 -5.48 6.02 16.83
N PHE A 392 -5.94 4.87 17.36
CA PHE A 392 -7.25 4.24 17.13
C PHE A 392 -8.44 5.21 17.16
N GLY A 393 -8.42 6.21 18.05
CA GLY A 393 -9.51 7.18 18.16
C GLY A 393 -9.75 7.96 16.88
N TRP A 394 -8.69 8.28 16.15
CA TRP A 394 -8.79 8.96 14.86
C TRP A 394 -9.23 8.03 13.73
N ALA A 395 -8.73 6.78 13.71
CA ALA A 395 -9.25 5.79 12.77
C ALA A 395 -10.75 5.57 12.93
N MET A 396 -11.22 5.53 14.19
CA MET A 396 -12.65 5.45 14.48
C MET A 396 -13.40 6.70 13.99
N ALA A 397 -12.83 7.89 14.13
CA ALA A 397 -13.43 9.13 13.65
C ALA A 397 -13.50 9.18 12.12
N ALA A 398 -12.45 8.72 11.43
CA ALA A 398 -12.39 8.61 9.98
C ALA A 398 -13.48 7.69 9.40
N ASN A 399 -13.82 6.61 10.11
CA ASN A 399 -14.84 5.64 9.72
C ASN A 399 -16.26 5.98 10.19
N THR A 400 -16.51 7.19 10.71
CA THR A 400 -17.83 7.59 11.22
C THR A 400 -18.95 7.40 10.18
N PRO A 401 -20.11 6.80 10.55
CA PRO A 401 -20.52 6.33 11.87
C PRO A 401 -20.27 4.82 12.08
N LEU A 402 -19.42 4.19 11.28
CA LEU A 402 -19.26 2.75 11.21
C LEU A 402 -18.42 2.20 12.38
N LYS A 403 -18.62 0.91 12.66
CA LYS A 403 -17.97 0.19 13.73
C LYS A 403 -16.65 -0.42 13.27
N ARG A 404 -15.58 -0.33 14.06
CA ARG A 404 -14.24 -0.87 13.82
C ARG A 404 -13.47 -0.18 12.67
N TYR A 405 -12.48 -0.86 12.09
CA TYR A 405 -11.45 -0.29 11.20
C TYR A 405 -10.98 -1.31 10.17
N LYS A 406 -10.03 -0.94 9.31
CA LYS A 406 -9.19 -1.84 8.47
C LYS A 406 -8.90 -3.15 9.21
N GLN A 407 -8.72 -4.24 8.50
CA GLN A 407 -8.55 -5.63 8.98
C GLN A 407 -9.82 -6.27 9.55
N ASN A 408 -10.90 -5.53 9.78
CA ASN A 408 -12.14 -6.06 10.36
C ASN A 408 -13.27 -6.13 9.33
N THR A 409 -14.11 -7.15 9.43
CA THR A 409 -15.27 -7.33 8.55
C THR A 409 -16.54 -6.60 9.00
N HIS A 410 -16.44 -5.78 10.06
CA HIS A 410 -17.45 -4.78 10.42
C HIS A 410 -17.43 -3.59 9.43
N GLY A 411 -18.47 -2.78 9.46
CA GLY A 411 -18.65 -1.67 8.51
C GLY A 411 -17.44 -0.76 8.36
N GLY A 412 -16.77 -0.40 9.46
CA GLY A 412 -15.62 0.50 9.41
C GLY A 412 -14.36 -0.07 8.76
N GLY A 413 -14.33 -1.39 8.46
CA GLY A 413 -13.20 -1.97 7.70
C GLY A 413 -13.51 -2.22 6.24
N ILE A 414 -14.79 -2.27 5.86
CA ILE A 414 -15.22 -2.76 4.53
C ILE A 414 -16.25 -1.88 3.83
N ARG A 415 -16.76 -0.83 4.46
CA ARG A 415 -17.74 0.07 3.83
C ARG A 415 -17.11 1.43 3.66
N ASP A 416 -16.89 1.79 2.41
CA ASP A 416 -16.03 2.90 2.02
C ASP A 416 -16.73 3.85 1.06
N PRO A 417 -16.22 5.08 0.87
CA PRO A 417 -16.80 6.02 -0.05
C PRO A 417 -16.55 5.57 -1.49
N LEU A 418 -17.56 5.76 -2.35
CA LEU A 418 -17.43 5.69 -3.82
C LEU A 418 -18.13 6.88 -4.45
N VAL A 419 -17.38 7.67 -5.19
CA VAL A 419 -17.89 8.69 -6.12
C VAL A 419 -17.75 8.18 -7.53
N LEU A 420 -18.82 8.20 -8.31
CA LEU A 420 -18.81 7.74 -9.70
C LEU A 420 -19.45 8.81 -10.62
N ALA A 421 -18.64 9.42 -11.48
CA ALA A 421 -19.10 10.29 -12.54
C ALA A 421 -19.04 9.55 -13.88
N VAL A 422 -20.14 9.59 -14.62
CA VAL A 422 -20.27 8.97 -15.93
C VAL A 422 -20.60 10.06 -16.96
N PRO A 423 -19.93 10.07 -18.13
CA PRO A 423 -20.21 11.08 -19.15
C PRO A 423 -21.66 11.01 -19.66
N GLY A 424 -22.20 12.16 -20.06
CA GLY A 424 -23.60 12.30 -20.47
C GLY A 424 -24.49 12.83 -19.35
N ALA A 425 -25.77 12.92 -19.62
CA ALA A 425 -26.72 13.46 -18.67
C ALA A 425 -27.16 12.37 -17.66
N LEU A 426 -26.60 12.42 -16.47
CA LEU A 426 -27.16 11.68 -15.34
C LEU A 426 -28.54 12.27 -14.98
N PRO A 427 -29.54 11.44 -14.61
CA PRO A 427 -30.87 11.94 -14.26
C PRO A 427 -30.87 12.82 -13.00
N ASP A 428 -29.92 12.61 -12.11
CA ASP A 428 -29.80 13.27 -10.80
C ASP A 428 -28.32 13.51 -10.41
N PRO A 429 -27.60 14.43 -11.08
CA PRO A 429 -26.22 14.75 -10.71
C PRO A 429 -26.11 15.16 -9.25
N GLY A 430 -25.08 14.66 -8.53
CA GLY A 430 -24.91 14.81 -7.11
C GLY A 430 -25.80 13.88 -6.27
N GLY A 431 -26.57 12.99 -6.92
CA GLY A 431 -27.48 12.06 -6.26
C GLY A 431 -26.79 10.99 -5.39
N LEU A 432 -27.61 10.35 -4.56
CA LEU A 432 -27.16 9.28 -3.66
C LEU A 432 -27.63 7.91 -4.18
N ARG A 433 -26.80 6.90 -3.98
CA ARG A 433 -27.12 5.48 -4.22
C ARG A 433 -26.88 4.70 -2.94
N HIS A 434 -27.95 4.13 -2.38
CA HIS A 434 -27.89 3.37 -1.12
C HIS A 434 -27.82 1.85 -1.34
N ASN A 435 -27.81 1.43 -2.61
CA ASN A 435 -27.73 0.03 -2.98
C ASN A 435 -26.42 -0.58 -2.47
N PHE A 436 -26.50 -1.85 -2.04
CA PHE A 436 -25.30 -2.62 -1.77
C PHE A 436 -24.57 -2.86 -3.08
N CYS A 437 -23.30 -2.55 -3.13
CA CYS A 437 -22.35 -2.95 -4.16
C CYS A 437 -20.98 -3.24 -3.52
N HIS A 438 -20.18 -4.02 -4.22
CA HIS A 438 -18.86 -4.44 -3.74
C HIS A 438 -17.80 -4.06 -4.78
N VAL A 439 -16.55 -3.91 -4.35
CA VAL A 439 -15.44 -3.52 -5.23
C VAL A 439 -15.27 -4.44 -6.44
N SER A 440 -15.55 -5.74 -6.29
CA SER A 440 -15.56 -6.69 -7.43
C SER A 440 -16.62 -6.37 -8.48
N ASP A 441 -17.63 -5.57 -8.14
CA ASP A 441 -18.73 -5.21 -9.05
C ASP A 441 -18.34 -4.04 -9.99
N LEU A 442 -17.25 -3.32 -9.69
CA LEU A 442 -16.80 -2.19 -10.51
C LEU A 442 -16.34 -2.63 -11.91
N ALA A 443 -15.56 -3.70 -12.01
CA ALA A 443 -15.07 -4.17 -13.31
C ALA A 443 -16.22 -4.57 -14.26
N PRO A 444 -17.18 -5.44 -13.89
CA PRO A 444 -18.31 -5.74 -14.75
C PRO A 444 -19.22 -4.53 -15.01
N THR A 445 -19.36 -3.60 -14.06
CA THR A 445 -20.10 -2.34 -14.25
C THR A 445 -19.45 -1.46 -15.31
N LEU A 446 -18.13 -1.28 -15.25
CA LEU A 446 -17.39 -0.50 -16.24
C LEU A 446 -17.50 -1.14 -17.64
N LEU A 447 -17.34 -2.46 -17.75
CA LEU A 447 -17.47 -3.16 -19.02
C LEU A 447 -18.89 -2.96 -19.63
N GLU A 448 -19.93 -2.98 -18.81
CA GLU A 448 -21.31 -2.71 -19.26
C GLU A 448 -21.50 -1.25 -19.68
N LEU A 449 -21.01 -0.28 -18.88
CA LEU A 449 -21.08 1.16 -19.22
C LEU A 449 -20.30 1.51 -20.49
N LEU A 450 -19.24 0.76 -20.80
CA LEU A 450 -18.44 0.89 -22.01
C LEU A 450 -19.03 0.14 -23.22
N GLU A 451 -20.14 -0.54 -23.05
CA GLU A 451 -20.81 -1.38 -24.08
C GLU A 451 -19.83 -2.41 -24.69
N LEU A 452 -18.99 -3.02 -23.83
CA LEU A 452 -18.01 -4.01 -24.27
C LEU A 452 -18.61 -5.41 -24.26
N PRO A 453 -18.64 -6.10 -25.42
CA PRO A 453 -19.19 -7.45 -25.50
C PRO A 453 -18.20 -8.45 -24.88
N GLY A 454 -18.73 -9.42 -24.15
CA GLY A 454 -17.96 -10.56 -23.66
C GLY A 454 -18.72 -11.32 -22.58
N GLU A 455 -18.71 -12.65 -22.66
CA GLU A 455 -19.09 -13.49 -21.52
C GLU A 455 -17.89 -13.58 -20.57
N HIS A 456 -17.73 -12.57 -19.71
CA HIS A 456 -16.73 -12.61 -18.64
C HIS A 456 -17.41 -13.21 -17.42
N THR A 457 -16.98 -14.41 -17.02
CA THR A 457 -17.41 -15.00 -15.75
C THR A 457 -16.66 -14.32 -14.62
N MET A 458 -17.27 -13.31 -14.01
CA MET A 458 -16.75 -12.62 -12.82
C MET A 458 -17.59 -12.98 -11.60
N SER A 459 -17.01 -12.88 -10.41
CA SER A 459 -17.78 -12.98 -9.15
C SER A 459 -18.61 -11.72 -8.89
N GLY A 460 -18.16 -10.59 -9.44
CA GLY A 460 -18.85 -9.31 -9.35
C GLY A 460 -20.15 -9.28 -10.19
N THR A 461 -21.09 -8.46 -9.73
CA THR A 461 -22.39 -8.22 -10.38
C THR A 461 -22.46 -6.77 -10.77
N SER A 462 -22.69 -6.48 -12.06
CA SER A 462 -22.84 -5.10 -12.53
C SER A 462 -23.96 -4.36 -11.81
N PHE A 463 -23.71 -3.10 -11.48
CA PHE A 463 -24.71 -2.17 -10.96
C PHE A 463 -24.95 -0.98 -11.92
N ALA A 464 -24.67 -1.13 -13.21
CA ALA A 464 -24.85 -0.07 -14.22
C ALA A 464 -26.28 0.46 -14.23
N GLN A 465 -27.30 -0.40 -14.07
CA GLN A 465 -28.69 0.02 -13.97
C GLN A 465 -28.97 0.99 -12.83
N VAL A 466 -28.24 0.87 -11.69
CA VAL A 466 -28.39 1.75 -10.54
C VAL A 466 -27.79 3.14 -10.82
N VAL A 467 -26.83 3.23 -11.74
CA VAL A 467 -26.26 4.51 -12.18
C VAL A 467 -27.32 5.33 -12.90
N GLY A 468 -28.06 4.72 -13.81
CA GLY A 468 -29.08 5.39 -14.62
C GLY A 468 -30.43 5.60 -13.92
N ASP A 469 -30.73 4.83 -12.88
CA ASP A 469 -32.04 4.88 -12.19
C ASP A 469 -31.87 4.69 -10.68
N GLN A 470 -32.16 5.74 -9.91
CA GLN A 470 -32.12 5.71 -8.45
C GLN A 470 -33.07 4.67 -7.83
N SER A 471 -34.16 4.34 -8.53
CA SER A 471 -35.16 3.37 -8.06
C SER A 471 -34.80 1.92 -8.40
N ALA A 472 -33.78 1.69 -9.23
CA ALA A 472 -33.34 0.36 -9.61
C ALA A 472 -32.78 -0.39 -8.40
N ARG A 473 -32.96 -1.71 -8.39
CA ARG A 473 -32.40 -2.58 -7.34
C ARG A 473 -31.11 -3.21 -7.85
N SER A 474 -30.12 -3.31 -6.97
CA SER A 474 -28.95 -4.13 -7.25
C SER A 474 -29.36 -5.60 -7.39
N GLU A 475 -28.83 -6.28 -8.39
CA GLU A 475 -29.01 -7.73 -8.58
C GLU A 475 -28.16 -8.56 -7.63
N LYS A 476 -27.17 -7.93 -6.98
CA LYS A 476 -26.31 -8.59 -6.01
C LYS A 476 -27.12 -8.97 -4.77
N SER A 477 -27.13 -10.25 -4.44
CA SER A 477 -27.92 -10.82 -3.34
C SER A 477 -27.08 -11.35 -2.18
N VAL A 478 -25.78 -11.61 -2.42
CA VAL A 478 -24.85 -12.19 -1.45
C VAL A 478 -23.46 -11.62 -1.63
N GLN A 479 -22.77 -11.33 -0.53
CA GLN A 479 -21.34 -11.07 -0.47
C GLN A 479 -20.77 -11.57 0.84
N TYR A 480 -19.74 -12.44 0.78
CA TYR A 480 -18.97 -12.83 1.94
C TYR A 480 -17.77 -11.90 2.15
N PHE A 481 -17.27 -11.88 3.37
CA PHE A 481 -16.05 -11.20 3.78
C PHE A 481 -15.25 -12.15 4.69
N GLU A 482 -13.95 -12.14 4.54
CA GLU A 482 -13.02 -12.79 5.44
C GLU A 482 -11.70 -12.02 5.45
N MET A 483 -11.13 -11.84 6.64
CA MET A 483 -9.79 -11.34 6.84
C MET A 483 -9.25 -11.81 8.19
N PHE A 484 -8.16 -12.58 8.18
CA PHE A 484 -7.47 -13.03 9.38
C PHE A 484 -8.37 -13.79 10.38
N GLY A 485 -9.34 -14.54 9.85
CA GLY A 485 -10.32 -15.26 10.68
C GLY A 485 -11.56 -14.44 11.04
N HIS A 486 -11.54 -13.11 10.88
CA HIS A 486 -12.76 -12.29 10.96
C HIS A 486 -13.67 -12.65 9.80
N ARG A 487 -14.93 -12.96 10.06
CA ARG A 487 -15.88 -13.45 9.06
C ARG A 487 -17.08 -12.53 8.95
N GLY A 488 -17.57 -12.33 7.75
CA GLY A 488 -18.78 -11.57 7.50
C GLY A 488 -19.55 -12.12 6.30
N ILE A 489 -20.87 -11.99 6.33
CA ILE A 489 -21.75 -12.32 5.21
C ILE A 489 -22.88 -11.31 5.16
N TRP A 490 -23.05 -10.71 3.99
CA TRP A 490 -24.21 -9.89 3.69
C TRP A 490 -25.15 -10.65 2.74
N SER A 491 -26.45 -10.62 3.03
CA SER A 491 -27.47 -11.09 2.09
C SER A 491 -28.78 -10.34 2.27
N ASN A 492 -29.20 -9.67 1.17
CA ASN A 492 -30.49 -9.00 1.09
C ASN A 492 -30.76 -8.04 2.29
N GLY A 493 -29.81 -7.18 2.63
CA GLY A 493 -29.91 -6.19 3.69
C GLY A 493 -29.52 -6.70 5.09
N TRP A 494 -29.40 -8.00 5.30
CA TRP A 494 -28.93 -8.59 6.56
C TRP A 494 -27.44 -8.86 6.52
N LYS A 495 -26.74 -8.60 7.61
CA LYS A 495 -25.32 -8.90 7.78
C LYS A 495 -25.10 -9.70 9.06
N ALA A 496 -24.43 -10.84 8.95
CA ALA A 496 -23.86 -11.55 10.08
C ALA A 496 -22.34 -11.37 10.07
N VAL A 497 -21.74 -11.10 11.24
CA VAL A 497 -20.32 -10.83 11.38
C VAL A 497 -19.76 -11.46 12.63
N ALA A 498 -18.54 -12.01 12.57
CA ALA A 498 -17.82 -12.56 13.70
C ALA A 498 -16.43 -11.94 13.79
N PHE A 499 -16.14 -11.29 14.90
CA PHE A 499 -14.79 -10.90 15.27
C PHE A 499 -14.07 -12.13 15.86
N HIS A 500 -12.94 -12.48 15.29
CA HIS A 500 -12.12 -13.61 15.73
C HIS A 500 -10.95 -13.12 16.61
N PRO A 501 -10.89 -13.49 17.89
CA PRO A 501 -9.72 -13.23 18.71
C PRO A 501 -8.57 -14.18 18.35
N PRO A 502 -7.35 -13.69 18.06
CA PRO A 502 -6.23 -14.53 17.66
C PRO A 502 -5.95 -15.69 18.64
N GLY A 503 -5.70 -16.88 18.11
CA GLY A 503 -5.39 -18.09 18.87
C GLY A 503 -6.56 -18.72 19.58
N LYS A 504 -7.80 -18.33 19.30
CA LYS A 504 -9.01 -18.97 19.79
C LYS A 504 -9.58 -19.96 18.78
N PRO A 505 -10.30 -21.01 19.21
CA PRO A 505 -11.03 -21.86 18.28
C PRO A 505 -12.09 -21.09 17.49
N PHE A 506 -12.17 -21.29 16.16
CA PHE A 506 -13.13 -20.61 15.29
C PHE A 506 -14.61 -20.93 15.60
N ASP A 507 -14.89 -22.06 16.21
CA ASP A 507 -16.23 -22.48 16.64
C ASP A 507 -16.70 -21.82 17.94
N GLU A 508 -15.80 -21.19 18.68
CA GLU A 508 -16.13 -20.39 19.88
C GLU A 508 -16.46 -18.92 19.52
N ASP A 509 -16.30 -18.51 18.27
CA ASP A 509 -16.54 -17.13 17.88
C ASP A 509 -18.01 -16.73 18.03
N ARG A 510 -18.19 -15.58 18.67
CA ARG A 510 -19.51 -14.97 18.79
C ARG A 510 -19.86 -14.26 17.49
N TRP A 511 -20.96 -14.67 16.86
CA TRP A 511 -21.53 -13.98 15.73
C TRP A 511 -22.54 -12.90 16.17
N GLU A 512 -22.45 -11.73 15.55
CA GLU A 512 -23.38 -10.63 15.66
C GLU A 512 -24.27 -10.61 14.40
N LEU A 513 -25.52 -10.13 14.51
CA LEU A 513 -26.48 -10.05 13.41
C LEU A 513 -27.09 -8.66 13.31
N TYR A 514 -27.09 -8.08 12.11
CA TYR A 514 -27.58 -6.74 11.85
C TYR A 514 -28.55 -6.70 10.66
N ASN A 515 -29.60 -5.88 10.74
CA ASN A 515 -30.40 -5.47 9.60
C ASN A 515 -29.91 -4.08 9.16
N LEU A 516 -29.12 -4.01 8.12
CA LEU A 516 -28.46 -2.76 7.67
C LEU A 516 -29.43 -1.73 7.08
N ALA A 517 -30.69 -2.12 6.77
CA ALA A 517 -31.71 -1.18 6.36
C ALA A 517 -32.20 -0.30 7.54
N ASP A 518 -32.21 -0.87 8.75
CA ASP A 518 -32.67 -0.21 9.96
C ASP A 518 -31.51 0.23 10.86
N ASP A 519 -30.34 -0.39 10.72
CA ASP A 519 -29.15 -0.18 11.55
C ASP A 519 -27.89 -0.04 10.69
N PHE A 520 -27.72 1.16 10.13
CA PHE A 520 -26.62 1.49 9.23
C PHE A 520 -25.24 1.29 9.87
N SER A 521 -25.12 1.53 11.17
CA SER A 521 -23.85 1.61 11.93
C SER A 521 -23.57 0.38 12.81
N GLU A 522 -24.35 -0.69 12.67
CA GLU A 522 -24.15 -1.96 13.41
C GLU A 522 -24.20 -1.78 14.94
N CYS A 523 -25.17 -1.02 15.43
CA CYS A 523 -25.34 -0.73 16.87
C CYS A 523 -26.20 -1.76 17.60
N ASN A 524 -27.13 -2.45 16.90
CA ASN A 524 -28.16 -3.28 17.51
C ASN A 524 -27.99 -4.76 17.09
N ASP A 525 -27.29 -5.54 17.90
CA ASP A 525 -27.09 -6.96 17.67
C ASP A 525 -28.40 -7.74 17.83
N LEU A 526 -28.90 -8.28 16.72
CA LEU A 526 -30.15 -9.05 16.66
C LEU A 526 -29.94 -10.57 16.78
N ALA A 527 -28.74 -11.06 17.04
CA ALA A 527 -28.40 -12.49 17.07
C ALA A 527 -29.29 -13.29 18.02
N ALA A 528 -29.56 -12.77 19.22
CA ALA A 528 -30.38 -13.42 20.22
C ALA A 528 -31.89 -13.43 19.88
N THR A 529 -32.36 -12.42 19.12
CA THR A 529 -33.78 -12.29 18.75
C THR A 529 -34.14 -12.93 17.42
N HIS A 530 -33.14 -13.18 16.54
CA HIS A 530 -33.33 -13.78 15.23
C HIS A 530 -32.36 -14.96 14.98
N PRO A 531 -32.36 -16.01 15.85
CA PRO A 531 -31.37 -17.10 15.79
C PRO A 531 -31.46 -17.93 14.50
N GLU A 532 -32.65 -18.11 13.93
CA GLU A 532 -32.83 -18.85 12.66
C GLU A 532 -32.21 -18.06 11.47
N LYS A 533 -32.37 -16.73 11.46
CA LYS A 533 -31.75 -15.88 10.46
C LYS A 533 -30.23 -15.93 10.55
N LEU A 534 -29.71 -15.84 11.76
CA LEU A 534 -28.26 -15.98 12.01
C LEU A 534 -27.74 -17.32 11.52
N ALA A 535 -28.37 -18.43 11.90
CA ALA A 535 -27.97 -19.78 11.48
C ALA A 535 -27.99 -19.93 9.93
N SER A 536 -29.00 -19.34 9.27
CA SER A 536 -29.08 -19.34 7.81
C SER A 536 -27.91 -18.59 7.16
N LEU A 537 -27.53 -17.43 7.70
CA LEU A 537 -26.41 -16.64 7.20
C LEU A 537 -25.04 -17.30 7.49
N GLN A 538 -24.88 -17.90 8.64
CA GLN A 538 -23.68 -18.71 8.95
C GLN A 538 -23.52 -19.86 7.95
N ALA A 539 -24.58 -20.61 7.68
CA ALA A 539 -24.55 -21.70 6.69
C ALA A 539 -24.26 -21.17 5.26
N LEU A 540 -24.73 -19.96 4.93
CA LEU A 540 -24.43 -19.29 3.65
C LEU A 540 -22.94 -18.92 3.60
N TRP A 541 -22.39 -18.35 4.68
CA TRP A 541 -20.97 -17.99 4.73
C TRP A 541 -20.05 -19.19 4.44
N TRP A 542 -20.33 -20.34 5.06
CA TRP A 542 -19.53 -21.55 4.83
C TRP A 542 -19.59 -22.06 3.38
N ARG A 543 -20.76 -21.95 2.71
CA ARG A 543 -20.88 -22.28 1.29
C ARG A 543 -20.06 -21.32 0.39
N GLU A 544 -20.13 -20.02 0.67
CA GLU A 544 -19.34 -19.02 -0.05
C GLU A 544 -17.84 -19.21 0.19
N ALA A 545 -17.45 -19.52 1.42
CA ALA A 545 -16.07 -19.79 1.79
C ALA A 545 -15.48 -20.98 1.03
N GLU A 546 -16.24 -22.08 0.90
CA GLU A 546 -15.84 -23.25 0.13
C GLU A 546 -15.75 -22.93 -1.37
N ALA A 547 -16.74 -22.24 -1.92
CA ALA A 547 -16.81 -21.90 -3.34
C ALA A 547 -15.72 -20.92 -3.81
N ASN A 548 -15.21 -20.07 -2.92
CA ASN A 548 -14.25 -19.02 -3.23
C ASN A 548 -12.83 -19.30 -2.70
N HIS A 549 -12.49 -20.51 -2.29
CA HIS A 549 -11.16 -20.89 -1.77
C HIS A 549 -10.72 -20.17 -0.49
N VAL A 550 -11.67 -19.79 0.36
CA VAL A 550 -11.38 -19.15 1.65
C VAL A 550 -10.75 -20.12 2.64
N LEU A 551 -11.08 -21.38 2.52
CA LEU A 551 -10.60 -22.42 3.43
C LEU A 551 -9.22 -22.97 3.04
N PRO A 552 -8.37 -23.33 4.02
CA PRO A 552 -8.63 -23.35 5.46
C PRO A 552 -8.54 -21.95 6.10
N LEU A 553 -9.35 -21.72 7.14
CA LEU A 553 -9.14 -20.56 8.02
C LEU A 553 -7.82 -20.71 8.78
N ASP A 554 -7.03 -19.65 8.83
CA ASP A 554 -5.74 -19.66 9.53
C ASP A 554 -5.46 -18.28 10.15
N ASP A 555 -5.48 -18.21 11.49
CA ASP A 555 -5.15 -17.02 12.27
C ASP A 555 -3.71 -17.01 12.80
N ARG A 556 -2.87 -17.99 12.37
CA ARG A 556 -1.48 -18.12 12.80
C ARG A 556 -0.58 -17.18 12.00
N PHE A 557 -0.46 -15.93 12.41
CA PHE A 557 0.37 -14.95 11.70
C PHE A 557 1.85 -15.33 11.70
N GLY A 558 2.46 -15.47 12.87
CA GLY A 558 3.87 -15.74 13.01
C GLY A 558 4.36 -16.99 12.27
N PRO A 559 3.74 -18.17 12.49
CA PRO A 559 4.10 -19.39 11.77
C PRO A 559 3.97 -19.26 10.24
N ARG A 560 2.94 -18.58 9.73
CA ARG A 560 2.76 -18.37 8.29
C ARG A 560 3.88 -17.50 7.69
N PHE A 561 4.31 -16.45 8.38
CA PHE A 561 5.44 -15.63 7.96
C PHE A 561 6.75 -16.41 7.96
N ALA A 562 7.00 -17.19 9.00
CA ALA A 562 8.20 -18.02 9.10
C ALA A 562 8.25 -19.06 7.98
N GLU A 563 7.15 -19.77 7.74
CA GLU A 563 7.02 -20.76 6.66
C GLU A 563 7.24 -20.13 5.27
N ASN A 564 6.72 -18.93 5.05
CA ASN A 564 6.90 -18.21 3.79
C ASN A 564 8.35 -17.73 3.61
N ALA A 565 8.93 -17.14 4.64
CA ALA A 565 10.33 -16.68 4.62
C ALA A 565 11.32 -17.81 4.36
N GLU A 566 11.15 -18.97 5.02
CA GLU A 566 11.97 -20.15 4.82
C GLU A 566 11.95 -20.66 3.37
N ARG A 567 10.76 -20.68 2.75
CA ARG A 567 10.59 -21.12 1.35
C ARG A 567 11.25 -20.20 0.33
N HIS A 568 11.18 -18.88 0.54
CA HIS A 568 11.63 -17.90 -0.45
C HIS A 568 13.11 -17.54 -0.32
N ARG A 569 13.66 -17.54 0.88
CA ARG A 569 15.06 -17.23 1.13
C ARG A 569 15.98 -18.43 0.93
N GLY A 570 15.48 -19.65 1.13
CA GLY A 570 16.27 -20.88 1.10
C GLY A 570 17.42 -20.81 2.11
N ASP A 571 18.45 -21.65 1.87
CA ASP A 571 19.66 -21.72 2.70
C ASP A 571 20.73 -20.68 2.31
N ARG A 572 20.32 -19.58 1.63
CA ARG A 572 21.29 -18.57 1.18
C ARG A 572 21.83 -17.76 2.34
N THR A 573 23.11 -17.96 2.66
CA THR A 573 23.83 -17.25 3.72
C THR A 573 24.90 -16.30 3.19
N HIS A 574 25.20 -16.35 1.88
CA HIS A 574 26.22 -15.51 1.24
C HIS A 574 25.62 -14.69 0.11
N TYR A 575 25.84 -13.37 0.14
CA TYR A 575 25.39 -12.42 -0.87
C TYR A 575 26.60 -11.65 -1.42
N SER A 576 26.59 -11.37 -2.70
CA SER A 576 27.61 -10.55 -3.38
C SER A 576 26.94 -9.43 -4.14
N PHE A 577 27.49 -8.23 -4.02
CA PHE A 577 26.99 -6.99 -4.61
C PHE A 577 28.12 -6.26 -5.32
N TRP A 578 27.78 -5.54 -6.37
CA TRP A 578 28.72 -4.77 -7.19
C TRP A 578 28.21 -3.34 -7.36
N PRO A 579 29.11 -2.34 -7.41
CA PRO A 579 28.71 -0.97 -7.68
C PRO A 579 27.97 -0.88 -9.03
N GLY A 580 26.94 -0.04 -9.08
CA GLY A 580 26.12 0.14 -10.29
C GLY A 580 25.10 -0.97 -10.57
N MET A 581 24.89 -1.90 -9.66
CA MET A 581 23.87 -2.96 -9.81
C MET A 581 22.44 -2.44 -9.68
N GLY A 582 22.24 -1.19 -9.24
CA GLY A 582 20.94 -0.61 -8.91
C GLY A 582 20.49 -0.96 -7.50
N HIS A 583 19.33 -0.45 -7.17
CA HIS A 583 18.68 -0.61 -5.87
C HIS A 583 18.06 -2.00 -5.69
N LEU A 584 18.05 -2.48 -4.43
CA LEU A 584 17.34 -3.69 -4.02
C LEU A 584 16.29 -3.35 -2.97
N PRO A 585 15.00 -3.62 -3.23
CA PRO A 585 13.96 -3.51 -2.19
C PRO A 585 14.29 -4.31 -0.93
N SER A 586 13.84 -3.83 0.23
CA SER A 586 14.15 -4.43 1.53
C SER A 586 13.79 -5.92 1.62
N ASP A 587 12.67 -6.34 1.00
CA ASP A 587 12.19 -7.73 1.04
C ASP A 587 13.03 -8.72 0.21
N VAL A 588 13.90 -8.23 -0.68
CA VAL A 588 14.86 -9.07 -1.42
C VAL A 588 16.30 -8.89 -0.97
N ALA A 589 16.56 -7.99 -0.03
CA ALA A 589 17.86 -7.77 0.61
C ALA A 589 18.20 -8.88 1.63
N PRO A 590 19.48 -8.99 2.08
CA PRO A 590 19.86 -9.95 3.13
C PRO A 590 19.12 -9.69 4.45
N ASP A 591 18.58 -10.75 5.05
CA ASP A 591 17.88 -10.65 6.32
C ASP A 591 18.86 -10.64 7.51
N LEU A 592 19.13 -9.45 8.03
CA LEU A 592 20.03 -9.24 9.17
C LEU A 592 19.33 -9.33 10.53
N ARG A 593 18.01 -9.56 10.54
CA ARG A 593 17.23 -9.54 11.78
C ARG A 593 17.64 -10.67 12.74
N SER A 594 17.85 -10.30 14.00
CA SER A 594 18.08 -11.21 15.12
C SER A 594 19.15 -12.28 14.87
N ARG A 595 20.27 -11.91 14.20
CA ARG A 595 21.37 -12.82 13.88
C ARG A 595 22.72 -12.14 13.82
N SER A 596 23.80 -12.95 13.84
CA SER A 596 25.15 -12.51 13.54
C SER A 596 25.40 -12.44 12.04
N TYR A 597 26.23 -11.48 11.63
CA TYR A 597 26.58 -11.30 10.21
C TYR A 597 27.92 -10.58 10.04
N GLN A 598 28.47 -10.63 8.84
CA GLN A 598 29.63 -9.84 8.41
C GLN A 598 29.36 -9.19 7.07
N ILE A 599 29.58 -7.88 6.99
CA ILE A 599 29.62 -7.10 5.77
C ILE A 599 31.08 -6.87 5.42
N THR A 600 31.52 -7.20 4.22
CA THR A 600 32.90 -7.05 3.76
C THR A 600 32.93 -6.31 2.42
N ALA A 601 33.75 -5.26 2.30
CA ALA A 601 33.97 -4.55 1.06
C ALA A 601 35.44 -4.65 0.64
N ASP A 602 35.65 -5.05 -0.62
CA ASP A 602 36.96 -4.96 -1.29
C ASP A 602 37.03 -3.60 -2.00
N ILE A 603 37.98 -2.76 -1.60
CA ILE A 603 38.15 -1.37 -2.07
C ILE A 603 39.56 -1.10 -2.57
N ASP A 604 39.70 -0.11 -3.46
CA ASP A 604 40.99 0.46 -3.84
C ASP A 604 40.98 1.96 -3.53
N VAL A 605 41.80 2.35 -2.54
CA VAL A 605 41.83 3.70 -1.96
C VAL A 605 42.85 4.55 -2.76
N PRO A 606 42.45 5.72 -3.29
CA PRO A 606 43.38 6.64 -3.95
C PRO A 606 44.45 7.20 -2.99
N ASP A 607 45.55 7.72 -3.55
CA ASP A 607 46.60 8.38 -2.75
C ASP A 607 46.08 9.58 -1.94
N ALA A 608 45.03 10.23 -2.43
CA ALA A 608 44.39 11.36 -1.75
C ALA A 608 43.46 10.95 -0.59
N GLY A 609 43.27 9.63 -0.37
CA GLY A 609 42.26 9.11 0.55
C GLY A 609 40.92 8.87 -0.12
N ALA A 610 39.95 8.40 0.65
CA ALA A 610 38.60 8.10 0.17
C ALA A 610 37.52 8.59 1.16
N GLU A 611 36.36 8.89 0.62
CA GLU A 611 35.13 9.25 1.31
C GLU A 611 33.94 8.48 0.69
N GLY A 612 32.85 8.33 1.42
CA GLY A 612 31.57 7.87 0.86
C GLY A 612 31.14 6.49 1.30
N VAL A 613 29.93 6.14 0.91
CA VAL A 613 29.24 4.91 1.32
C VAL A 613 29.72 3.71 0.51
N LEU A 614 29.98 2.59 1.19
CA LEU A 614 30.29 1.30 0.58
C LEU A 614 29.01 0.46 0.38
N ILE A 615 28.14 0.46 1.39
CA ILE A 615 26.82 -0.15 1.38
C ILE A 615 25.95 0.52 2.43
N SER A 616 24.69 0.75 2.09
CA SER A 616 23.61 1.17 2.99
C SER A 616 22.39 0.30 2.81
N HIS A 617 21.55 0.21 3.82
CA HIS A 617 20.22 -0.39 3.76
C HIS A 617 19.33 0.37 4.73
N GLY A 618 18.31 1.01 4.21
CA GLY A 618 17.38 1.79 5.00
C GLY A 618 17.48 3.30 4.77
N ASP A 619 16.99 4.05 5.73
CA ASP A 619 16.88 5.50 5.72
C ASP A 619 17.07 6.11 7.12
N ALA A 620 16.76 7.40 7.29
CA ALA A 620 16.89 8.11 8.58
C ALA A 620 16.06 7.48 9.71
N THR A 621 15.00 6.77 9.39
CA THR A 621 14.09 6.17 10.39
C THR A 621 14.64 4.87 10.96
N SER A 622 15.34 4.07 10.14
CA SER A 622 16.03 2.83 10.55
C SER A 622 16.90 2.27 9.41
N GLY A 623 18.02 1.66 9.74
CA GLY A 623 18.90 1.03 8.76
C GLY A 623 20.33 0.87 9.22
N TYR A 624 21.22 0.51 8.31
CA TYR A 624 22.66 0.45 8.56
C TYR A 624 23.47 1.00 7.39
N SER A 625 24.64 1.53 7.67
CA SER A 625 25.57 1.97 6.64
C SER A 625 27.02 1.65 7.03
N LEU A 626 27.78 1.12 6.08
CA LEU A 626 29.24 0.99 6.13
C LEU A 626 29.84 1.99 5.16
N PHE A 627 30.61 2.95 5.66
CA PHE A 627 31.08 4.08 4.85
C PHE A 627 32.49 4.54 5.28
N VAL A 628 33.06 5.45 4.52
CA VAL A 628 34.34 6.10 4.79
C VAL A 628 34.11 7.59 5.02
N ARG A 629 34.61 8.12 6.15
CA ARG A 629 34.60 9.55 6.48
C ARG A 629 35.95 9.94 7.09
N ASP A 630 36.53 11.05 6.63
CA ASP A 630 37.87 11.49 7.02
C ASP A 630 38.93 10.40 6.80
N ASN A 631 38.80 9.67 5.69
CA ASN A 631 39.64 8.52 5.34
C ASN A 631 39.68 7.41 6.44
N ARG A 632 38.61 7.29 7.24
CA ARG A 632 38.40 6.25 8.28
C ARG A 632 37.17 5.43 7.95
N LEU A 633 37.27 4.13 8.19
CA LEU A 633 36.10 3.26 8.10
C LEU A 633 35.14 3.55 9.26
N VAL A 634 33.89 3.71 8.94
CA VAL A 634 32.79 3.96 9.89
C VAL A 634 31.65 2.99 9.61
N HIS A 635 31.00 2.52 10.66
CA HIS A 635 29.72 1.83 10.58
C HIS A 635 28.72 2.50 11.49
N ASP A 636 27.53 2.71 10.98
CA ASP A 636 26.37 3.16 11.74
C ASP A 636 25.29 2.08 11.70
N LEU A 637 24.74 1.76 12.87
CA LEU A 637 23.55 0.93 13.03
C LEU A 637 22.47 1.85 13.62
N ASN A 638 21.60 2.34 12.76
CA ASN A 638 20.46 3.17 13.13
C ASN A 638 19.25 2.28 13.41
N ILE A 639 18.77 2.24 14.63
CA ILE A 639 17.59 1.47 15.04
C ILE A 639 16.52 2.44 15.51
N GLY A 640 15.52 2.72 14.67
CA GLY A 640 14.43 3.61 15.03
C GLY A 640 14.87 5.05 15.34
N GLY A 641 15.90 5.57 14.67
CA GLY A 641 16.50 6.89 14.94
C GLY A 641 17.55 6.88 16.08
N HIS A 642 17.91 5.73 16.63
CA HIS A 642 18.97 5.57 17.62
C HIS A 642 20.23 5.02 16.96
N HIS A 643 21.25 5.88 16.82
CA HIS A 643 22.49 5.57 16.13
C HIS A 643 23.53 4.91 17.01
N HIS A 644 24.10 3.79 16.55
CA HIS A 644 25.23 3.09 17.17
C HIS A 644 26.43 3.18 16.22
N LEU A 645 27.20 4.26 16.37
CA LEU A 645 28.27 4.66 15.46
C LEU A 645 29.63 4.22 15.96
N VAL A 646 30.40 3.52 15.13
CA VAL A 646 31.79 3.10 15.42
C VAL A 646 32.71 3.55 14.30
N THR A 647 33.88 4.16 14.69
CA THR A 647 34.89 4.64 13.75
C THR A 647 36.22 3.89 13.98
N SER A 648 36.91 3.58 12.89
CA SER A 648 38.21 2.89 12.95
C SER A 648 39.27 3.73 13.63
N SER A 649 40.10 3.08 14.44
CA SER A 649 41.23 3.71 15.19
C SER A 649 42.37 4.18 14.26
N ARG A 650 42.46 3.63 13.05
CA ARG A 650 43.43 4.01 12.02
C ARG A 650 42.74 4.45 10.72
N VAL A 651 43.42 5.27 9.92
CA VAL A 651 43.01 5.67 8.59
C VAL A 651 43.25 4.55 7.60
N LEU A 652 42.53 4.57 6.48
CA LEU A 652 42.76 3.72 5.31
C LEU A 652 44.11 4.10 4.66
N LYS A 653 44.80 3.13 4.10
CA LYS A 653 46.01 3.34 3.31
C LYS A 653 45.68 3.35 1.81
N PRO A 654 46.47 4.07 0.98
CA PRO A 654 46.34 3.94 -0.45
C PRO A 654 46.51 2.51 -0.95
N GLY A 655 45.83 2.16 -2.03
CA GLY A 655 45.83 0.85 -2.65
C GLY A 655 44.72 -0.08 -2.18
N ARG A 656 44.82 -1.35 -2.57
CA ARG A 656 43.79 -2.35 -2.26
C ARG A 656 43.76 -2.69 -0.79
N GLN A 657 42.56 -2.66 -0.22
CA GLN A 657 42.28 -3.06 1.15
C GLN A 657 40.94 -3.82 1.22
N ARG A 658 40.86 -4.69 2.20
CA ARG A 658 39.62 -5.34 2.61
C ARG A 658 39.14 -4.72 3.89
N VAL A 659 37.94 -4.17 3.87
CA VAL A 659 37.31 -3.54 5.06
C VAL A 659 36.04 -4.29 5.41
N ALA A 660 35.75 -4.44 6.71
CA ALA A 660 34.56 -5.16 7.12
C ALA A 660 33.96 -4.62 8.43
N PHE A 661 32.66 -4.87 8.60
CA PHE A 661 31.98 -4.82 9.89
C PHE A 661 31.40 -6.19 10.21
N ARG A 662 31.72 -6.70 11.40
CA ARG A 662 31.19 -7.97 11.92
C ARG A 662 30.36 -7.68 13.15
N LEU A 663 29.09 -8.12 13.12
CA LEU A 663 28.21 -8.13 14.29
C LEU A 663 28.08 -9.56 14.82
N VAL A 664 28.29 -9.73 16.12
CA VAL A 664 28.04 -10.98 16.83
C VAL A 664 26.86 -10.77 17.76
N ARG A 665 25.77 -11.50 17.49
CA ARG A 665 24.56 -11.50 18.31
C ARG A 665 24.83 -12.13 19.67
N SER A 666 24.26 -11.57 20.71
CA SER A 666 24.23 -12.18 22.04
C SER A 666 22.86 -12.00 22.68
N LYS A 667 22.53 -12.89 23.63
CA LYS A 667 21.28 -12.79 24.40
C LYS A 667 21.43 -11.62 25.39
N GLY A 668 20.59 -10.60 25.24
CA GLY A 668 20.43 -9.53 26.20
C GLY A 668 19.74 -9.99 27.49
N SER A 669 19.70 -9.13 28.49
CA SER A 669 18.87 -9.34 29.70
C SER A 669 17.38 -9.11 29.45
N GLY A 670 17.01 -8.52 28.29
CA GLY A 670 15.65 -8.20 27.89
C GLY A 670 15.08 -9.16 26.83
N LYS A 671 13.89 -8.82 26.32
CA LYS A 671 13.22 -9.57 25.23
C LYS A 671 14.00 -9.51 23.91
N PHE A 672 14.69 -8.39 23.66
CA PHE A 672 15.36 -8.11 22.39
C PHE A 672 16.86 -8.46 22.46
N PRO A 673 17.45 -8.94 21.33
CA PRO A 673 18.86 -9.30 21.28
C PRO A 673 19.75 -8.05 21.26
N ILE A 674 20.99 -8.21 21.76
CA ILE A 674 22.07 -7.21 21.71
C ILE A 674 23.18 -7.67 20.78
N GLY A 675 24.11 -6.78 20.40
CA GLY A 675 25.18 -7.08 19.47
C GLY A 675 26.54 -6.54 19.91
N ASN A 676 27.61 -7.27 19.53
CA ASN A 676 28.98 -6.82 19.63
C ASN A 676 29.51 -6.60 18.21
N GLY A 677 29.70 -5.33 17.83
CA GLY A 677 30.18 -4.92 16.51
C GLY A 677 31.70 -4.72 16.51
N THR A 678 32.37 -5.18 15.45
CA THR A 678 33.81 -5.00 15.26
C THR A 678 34.11 -4.53 13.85
N LEU A 679 34.81 -3.40 13.71
CA LEU A 679 35.38 -2.97 12.43
C LEU A 679 36.71 -3.67 12.18
N LEU A 680 36.94 -4.08 10.95
CA LEU A 680 38.13 -4.78 10.49
C LEU A 680 38.72 -4.07 9.26
N ILE A 681 40.04 -3.95 9.20
CA ILE A 681 40.80 -3.55 8.03
C ILE A 681 41.90 -4.59 7.82
N ASP A 682 41.89 -5.30 6.68
CA ASP A 682 42.77 -6.41 6.36
C ASP A 682 42.76 -7.48 7.45
N ASP A 683 41.59 -7.86 7.92
CA ASP A 683 41.27 -8.81 8.99
C ASP A 683 41.74 -8.39 10.41
N GLU A 684 42.35 -7.22 10.55
CA GLU A 684 42.76 -6.71 11.86
C GLU A 684 41.66 -5.86 12.51
N PRO A 685 41.29 -6.10 13.77
CA PRO A 685 40.32 -5.29 14.50
C PRO A 685 40.81 -3.83 14.68
N VAL A 686 39.96 -2.87 14.26
CA VAL A 686 40.28 -1.42 14.30
C VAL A 686 39.22 -0.57 14.99
N GLY A 687 38.17 -1.17 15.46
CA GLY A 687 37.10 -0.51 16.21
C GLY A 687 36.15 -1.54 16.81
N HIS A 688 35.52 -1.18 17.93
CA HIS A 688 34.56 -2.05 18.62
C HIS A 688 33.41 -1.23 19.18
N ILE A 689 32.20 -1.81 19.17
CA ILE A 689 30.99 -1.23 19.75
C ILE A 689 30.12 -2.32 20.37
N GLU A 690 29.57 -2.06 21.52
CA GLU A 690 28.48 -2.83 22.12
C GLU A 690 27.17 -2.11 21.84
N THR A 691 26.20 -2.80 21.25
CA THR A 691 24.89 -2.23 20.98
C THR A 691 23.88 -2.72 22.02
N HIS A 692 22.99 -1.85 22.45
CA HIS A 692 21.93 -2.23 23.39
C HIS A 692 20.77 -2.97 22.70
N ASN A 693 20.65 -2.82 21.37
CA ASN A 693 19.71 -3.50 20.51
C ASN A 693 20.38 -3.82 19.16
N ILE A 694 19.83 -4.80 18.44
CA ILE A 694 20.06 -5.02 17.00
C ILE A 694 18.71 -5.10 16.33
N PHE A 695 18.65 -5.12 14.99
CA PHE A 695 17.38 -5.33 14.28
C PHE A 695 16.72 -6.61 14.78
N ALA A 696 15.55 -6.49 15.38
CA ALA A 696 14.83 -7.61 15.93
C ALA A 696 13.73 -8.09 14.96
N LEU A 697 12.86 -7.18 14.51
CA LEU A 697 11.68 -7.51 13.73
C LEU A 697 11.72 -6.92 12.32
N MET A 698 12.36 -5.77 12.14
CA MET A 698 12.48 -5.10 10.84
C MET A 698 13.80 -4.34 10.73
N VAL A 699 14.41 -4.31 9.54
CA VAL A 699 15.58 -3.47 9.24
C VAL A 699 15.11 -2.08 8.84
N SER A 700 14.41 -2.01 7.71
CA SER A 700 13.78 -0.81 7.16
C SER A 700 12.77 -1.22 6.09
N TRP A 701 11.86 -0.32 5.70
CA TRP A 701 11.10 -0.43 4.45
C TRP A 701 11.92 0.05 3.25
N SER A 702 12.82 1.01 3.44
CA SER A 702 13.73 1.44 2.39
C SER A 702 14.79 0.36 2.12
N GLY A 703 15.14 0.18 0.86
CA GLY A 703 15.98 -0.93 0.42
C GLY A 703 17.48 -0.70 0.57
N LEU A 704 18.26 -1.46 -0.20
CA LEU A 704 19.73 -1.54 -0.10
C LEU A 704 20.40 -0.93 -1.34
N ASP A 705 21.40 -0.08 -1.10
CA ASP A 705 22.24 0.56 -2.09
C ASP A 705 23.74 0.19 -1.92
N VAL A 706 24.50 0.24 -3.00
CA VAL A 706 25.92 -0.13 -3.03
C VAL A 706 26.76 0.97 -3.68
N GLY A 707 27.67 1.55 -2.91
CA GLY A 707 28.55 2.63 -3.33
C GLY A 707 27.98 4.02 -3.15
N TYR A 708 26.79 4.16 -2.63
CA TYR A 708 26.13 5.41 -2.25
C TYR A 708 24.94 5.13 -1.31
N ASP A 709 24.27 6.17 -0.84
CA ASP A 709 23.04 6.08 -0.02
C ASP A 709 22.03 7.09 -0.58
N ARG A 710 20.86 6.62 -1.02
CA ARG A 710 19.86 7.44 -1.73
C ARG A 710 18.97 8.22 -0.76
N GLY A 711 18.30 9.25 -1.29
CA GLY A 711 17.16 9.90 -0.65
C GLY A 711 17.47 10.44 0.74
N THR A 712 16.62 10.12 1.70
CA THR A 712 16.82 10.37 3.14
C THR A 712 17.75 9.29 3.69
N THR A 713 19.01 9.66 3.96
CA THR A 713 20.08 8.69 4.26
C THR A 713 20.00 8.08 5.65
N VAL A 714 20.57 6.88 5.82
CA VAL A 714 20.67 6.18 7.12
C VAL A 714 21.43 7.01 8.17
N CYS A 715 22.48 7.71 7.75
CA CYS A 715 23.36 8.48 8.64
C CYS A 715 23.50 9.92 8.17
N ASP A 716 23.69 10.85 9.10
CA ASP A 716 24.18 12.18 8.81
C ASP A 716 25.68 12.11 8.46
N TYR A 717 25.97 12.03 7.16
CA TYR A 717 27.34 11.81 6.67
C TYR A 717 28.23 13.04 6.77
N ASP A 718 27.68 14.24 6.72
CA ASP A 718 28.42 15.51 6.73
C ASP A 718 28.44 16.22 8.09
N GLY A 719 27.70 15.70 9.07
CA GLY A 719 27.59 16.28 10.41
C GLY A 719 26.71 17.53 10.47
N SER A 720 25.88 17.76 9.46
CA SER A 720 24.97 18.93 9.39
C SER A 720 23.71 18.76 10.25
N GLY A 721 23.46 17.57 10.75
CA GLY A 721 22.20 17.18 11.40
C GLY A 721 21.09 16.84 10.40
N ARG A 722 21.43 16.64 9.12
CA ARG A 722 20.47 16.31 8.05
C ARG A 722 20.84 15.00 7.36
N HIS A 723 19.83 14.22 7.07
CA HIS A 723 19.95 12.93 6.38
C HIS A 723 19.79 13.13 4.87
N LEU A 724 20.86 13.55 4.20
CA LEU A 724 20.86 13.89 2.76
C LEU A 724 21.88 13.06 1.98
N GLY A 725 21.39 12.35 0.96
CA GLY A 725 22.21 11.60 0.02
C GLY A 725 22.72 12.44 -1.15
N PRO A 726 23.51 11.82 -2.06
CA PRO A 726 23.83 10.38 -2.06
C PRO A 726 25.15 9.97 -1.38
N PHE A 727 26.06 10.85 -0.97
CA PHE A 727 27.40 10.59 -0.42
C PHE A 727 28.16 9.41 -1.09
N PRO A 728 28.45 9.50 -2.41
CA PRO A 728 29.01 8.38 -3.15
C PRO A 728 30.47 8.11 -2.77
N PHE A 729 30.86 6.83 -2.84
CA PHE A 729 32.24 6.44 -2.58
C PHE A 729 33.20 6.97 -3.65
N THR A 730 34.22 7.73 -3.21
CA THR A 730 35.20 8.42 -4.10
C THR A 730 36.38 7.53 -4.49
N GLY A 731 36.57 6.38 -3.84
CA GLY A 731 37.54 5.35 -4.24
C GLY A 731 36.95 4.39 -5.29
N ASN A 732 37.67 3.30 -5.57
CA ASN A 732 37.15 2.24 -6.42
C ASN A 732 36.59 1.10 -5.55
N LEU A 733 35.27 0.97 -5.49
CA LEU A 733 34.57 -0.15 -4.84
C LEU A 733 34.56 -1.33 -5.82
N ILE A 734 35.17 -2.43 -5.43
CA ILE A 734 35.30 -3.63 -6.28
C ILE A 734 34.10 -4.55 -6.08
N LYS A 735 33.78 -4.85 -4.84
CA LYS A 735 32.70 -5.75 -4.45
C LYS A 735 32.34 -5.58 -2.99
N VAL A 736 31.07 -5.80 -2.63
CA VAL A 736 30.61 -5.97 -1.25
C VAL A 736 30.06 -7.37 -1.08
N THR A 737 30.33 -8.03 0.05
CA THR A 737 29.70 -9.30 0.43
C THR A 737 29.04 -9.18 1.79
N VAL A 738 27.92 -9.90 1.94
CA VAL A 738 27.24 -10.07 3.23
C VAL A 738 27.19 -11.56 3.54
N ASP A 739 27.77 -11.95 4.65
CA ASP A 739 27.79 -13.31 5.18
C ASP A 739 26.91 -13.40 6.41
N LEU A 740 25.88 -14.24 6.36
CA LEU A 740 24.92 -14.46 7.42
C LEU A 740 25.32 -15.70 8.23
N MET A 741 25.27 -15.62 9.56
CA MET A 741 25.53 -16.76 10.44
C MET A 741 24.25 -17.53 10.72
N ASP A 742 24.41 -18.82 11.08
CA ASP A 742 23.29 -19.74 11.35
C ASP A 742 22.88 -19.68 12.84
N ASP A 743 22.64 -18.46 13.34
CA ASP A 743 22.24 -18.21 14.73
C ASP A 743 20.99 -17.31 14.85
N GLN A 744 20.20 -17.24 13.77
CA GLN A 744 18.99 -16.44 13.74
C GLN A 744 17.94 -16.97 14.72
N GLU A 745 17.40 -16.11 15.57
CA GLU A 745 16.25 -16.39 16.43
C GLU A 745 15.23 -15.27 16.24
N LEU A 746 14.23 -15.48 15.37
CA LEU A 746 13.16 -14.50 15.14
C LEU A 746 12.00 -14.74 16.10
N ASP A 747 11.45 -13.66 16.64
CA ASP A 747 10.11 -13.64 17.21
C ASP A 747 9.10 -13.61 16.05
N SER A 748 8.65 -14.75 15.59
CA SER A 748 7.78 -14.88 14.42
C SER A 748 6.44 -14.15 14.58
N ASP A 749 5.87 -14.12 15.79
CA ASP A 749 4.65 -13.36 16.07
C ASP A 749 4.92 -11.86 16.03
N GLY A 750 6.06 -11.41 16.55
CA GLY A 750 6.50 -10.01 16.44
C GLY A 750 6.70 -9.58 14.99
N VAL A 751 7.40 -10.38 14.19
CA VAL A 751 7.61 -10.13 12.75
C VAL A 751 6.28 -10.03 12.00
N ALA A 752 5.35 -10.94 12.31
CA ALA A 752 4.03 -10.92 11.71
C ALA A 752 3.22 -9.67 12.07
N ASN A 753 3.28 -9.24 13.33
CA ASN A 753 2.61 -8.01 13.78
C ASN A 753 3.19 -6.77 13.09
N VAL A 754 4.50 -6.70 12.89
CA VAL A 754 5.16 -5.62 12.13
C VAL A 754 4.71 -5.63 10.68
N ALA A 755 4.69 -6.80 10.03
CA ALA A 755 4.23 -6.89 8.65
C ALA A 755 2.76 -6.48 8.51
N LEU A 756 1.90 -6.80 9.50
CA LEU A 756 0.51 -6.33 9.52
C LEU A 756 0.39 -4.82 9.73
N SER A 757 1.34 -4.20 10.42
CA SER A 757 1.34 -2.75 10.64
C SER A 757 1.91 -1.97 9.45
N LYS A 758 2.53 -2.67 8.50
CA LYS A 758 3.07 -2.15 7.24
C LYS A 758 1.99 -2.13 6.12
N GLU A 759 0.93 -2.91 6.28
CA GLU A 759 -0.11 -3.11 5.26
C GLU A 759 -1.27 -2.13 5.38
#